data_c610e25db64c1a5f59c6ce386df155ad
#
_entry.id   c610e25db64c1a5f59c6ce386df155ad
#
_cell.length_a   1.000
_cell.length_b   1.000
_cell.length_c   1.000
_cell.angle_alpha   90.00
_cell.angle_beta   90.00
_cell.angle_gamma   90.00
#
_symmetry.space_group_name_H-M   'P 1'
#
loop_
_entity.id
_entity.type
_entity.pdbx_description
1 polymer ?
#
loop_
_entity_poly.entity_id
_entity_poly.type
_entity_poly.pdbx_seq_one_letter_code
_entity_poly.pdbx_strand_id
1 'polypeptide(L)'
;AGGGAGAAKDADTCFNIMLGCLAGQVLCAGDHNIVMGCRSGQCLTTGCVNVAIGKAAGCCVTSGNKNIHIGEYAGKETDTAINNIALGSNAQRNTKGSHNIALGLGALQDGSTINDGIGIGRYTLRYVTGNCNVAIGMCAGSGASSGTISGAFNVAIGRYTGGGFTSGTGNVFLGKNTGRLLTTGSSNIALGCYAMNAGVVTGDYNIAFGKLSLQNLTSGARNIAFGVCALGNGTVTGTDNISIGLKAAKGTTSGEENIFIGKYAGLNDTITGGSNVVLGSSAGQSITGGSFNIVLGRASAATLTSGNNNIMIGCLVNPLSATGGCQLAIGKDANRWIVGNSDFNVGIGSTTNPTSRLTVTGDACVSGVITATSFSGDGSALTGVGFEQDSQANLVAGDGAGAAKDADTCFNIMIGCNSGAALNEGDHNVLLGCNSGCKLTSGCQNVFLGQDAGCNGTTVNNSVFIGNLAGKGQSTNGQNVAIGAEAMCCGGTGFHNVSLGSGAGKCITSGSKNVAIGFNAMFSANVTGAYNVAFGHYASCRLTSGNNNVAVGTCAGRKNQTGSGNVHIGPFAGCNNQGSGNIMIGEESGRGIGGHDNNIFIGKFAACAQSQGSCNIAIGCHVCLAICSGTGSSNQLAIGVGGDRWIVGNCDYNVGIGITNPSSRLSVA
;
A
#
# COMPACT_ATOMS: atom_id res chain seq x y z
N ALA A 1 -51.04 -13.49 -11.65
CA ALA A 1 -52.40 -13.44 -11.27
C ALA A 1 -52.54 -13.00 -9.82
N GLY A 2 -53.19 -11.89 -9.59
CA GLY A 2 -53.47 -11.26 -8.27
C GLY A 2 -54.30 -10.01 -8.50
N GLY A 3 -55.06 -9.51 -7.50
CA GLY A 3 -55.90 -8.31 -7.67
C GLY A 3 -55.05 -7.13 -8.16
N GLY A 4 -55.38 -6.54 -9.31
CA GLY A 4 -54.71 -5.41 -9.94
C GLY A 4 -53.35 -5.69 -10.58
N ALA A 5 -52.92 -6.93 -10.71
CA ALA A 5 -51.66 -7.26 -11.42
C ALA A 5 -51.76 -6.89 -12.92
N GLY A 6 -50.88 -6.02 -13.40
CA GLY A 6 -50.88 -5.56 -14.79
C GLY A 6 -52.15 -4.86 -15.23
N ALA A 7 -52.79 -4.10 -14.35
CA ALA A 7 -54.12 -3.49 -14.63
C ALA A 7 -54.11 -2.47 -15.78
N ALA A 8 -52.98 -1.84 -16.08
CA ALA A 8 -52.80 -0.80 -17.08
C ALA A 8 -52.07 -1.28 -18.38
N LYS A 9 -52.02 -2.59 -18.65
CA LYS A 9 -51.41 -3.14 -19.86
C LYS A 9 -52.05 -2.58 -21.13
N ASP A 10 -51.23 -2.18 -22.08
CA ASP A 10 -51.68 -1.93 -23.46
C ASP A 10 -51.28 -3.07 -24.43
N ALA A 11 -51.57 -2.92 -25.72
CA ALA A 11 -51.32 -3.95 -26.73
C ALA A 11 -49.83 -4.16 -27.03
N ASP A 12 -48.95 -3.25 -26.61
CA ASP A 12 -47.51 -3.26 -26.92
C ASP A 12 -46.67 -3.92 -25.82
N THR A 13 -47.28 -4.36 -24.69
CA THR A 13 -46.54 -5.05 -23.61
C THR A 13 -46.41 -6.56 -23.88
N CYS A 14 -45.20 -7.04 -24.12
CA CYS A 14 -44.89 -8.44 -24.44
C CYS A 14 -43.98 -9.11 -23.42
N PHE A 15 -44.08 -10.44 -23.34
CA PHE A 15 -43.13 -11.28 -22.58
C PHE A 15 -42.96 -10.92 -21.09
N ASN A 16 -44.02 -10.39 -20.42
CA ASN A 16 -43.97 -10.05 -19.01
C ASN A 16 -44.62 -11.14 -18.13
N ILE A 17 -43.99 -11.45 -17.00
CA ILE A 17 -44.52 -12.32 -15.95
C ILE A 17 -44.92 -11.47 -14.73
N MET A 18 -46.19 -11.43 -14.37
CA MET A 18 -46.71 -10.65 -13.22
C MET A 18 -47.52 -11.53 -12.30
N LEU A 19 -47.05 -11.71 -11.06
CA LEU A 19 -47.69 -12.55 -10.04
C LEU A 19 -47.75 -11.80 -8.69
N GLY A 20 -48.92 -11.52 -8.21
CA GLY A 20 -49.14 -10.86 -6.92
C GLY A 20 -50.09 -9.68 -7.00
N CYS A 21 -50.65 -9.26 -5.84
CA CYS A 21 -51.52 -8.11 -5.75
C CYS A 21 -50.79 -6.84 -6.18
N LEU A 22 -51.35 -6.07 -7.13
CA LEU A 22 -50.77 -4.83 -7.69
C LEU A 22 -49.38 -5.00 -8.31
N ALA A 23 -48.96 -6.21 -8.70
CA ALA A 23 -47.70 -6.45 -9.39
C ALA A 23 -47.74 -5.86 -10.81
N GLY A 24 -46.80 -4.95 -11.14
CA GLY A 24 -46.75 -4.27 -12.44
C GLY A 24 -48.04 -3.53 -12.77
N GLN A 25 -48.68 -2.91 -11.80
CA GLN A 25 -50.04 -2.37 -11.92
C GLN A 25 -50.21 -1.38 -13.10
N VAL A 26 -49.21 -0.52 -13.33
CA VAL A 26 -49.24 0.54 -14.35
C VAL A 26 -48.35 0.27 -15.55
N LEU A 27 -47.91 -0.98 -15.77
CA LEU A 27 -47.07 -1.34 -16.90
C LEU A 27 -47.85 -1.15 -18.22
N CYS A 28 -47.40 -0.19 -19.05
CA CYS A 28 -48.09 0.16 -20.29
C CYS A 28 -47.28 -0.11 -21.57
N ALA A 29 -45.93 -0.06 -21.54
CA ALA A 29 -45.11 -0.27 -22.73
C ALA A 29 -43.80 -1.06 -22.47
N GLY A 30 -43.57 -1.59 -21.28
CA GLY A 30 -42.33 -2.31 -20.93
C GLY A 30 -42.43 -3.81 -21.21
N ASP A 31 -41.31 -4.39 -21.73
CA ASP A 31 -41.22 -5.79 -22.15
C ASP A 31 -40.23 -6.60 -21.32
N HIS A 32 -40.42 -7.95 -21.36
CA HIS A 32 -39.51 -8.91 -20.75
C HIS A 32 -39.29 -8.70 -19.25
N ASN A 33 -40.33 -8.24 -18.51
CA ASN A 33 -40.22 -8.06 -17.09
C ASN A 33 -40.75 -9.26 -16.31
N ILE A 34 -40.08 -9.62 -15.22
CA ILE A 34 -40.55 -10.61 -14.24
C ILE A 34 -40.87 -9.86 -12.94
N VAL A 35 -42.15 -9.76 -12.60
CA VAL A 35 -42.65 -8.99 -11.45
C VAL A 35 -43.46 -9.91 -10.56
N MET A 36 -42.92 -10.27 -9.39
CA MET A 36 -43.55 -11.25 -8.49
C MET A 36 -43.60 -10.75 -7.05
N GLY A 37 -44.78 -10.58 -6.51
CA GLY A 37 -44.97 -10.12 -5.14
C GLY A 37 -46.00 -8.99 -5.03
N CYS A 38 -46.53 -8.76 -3.83
CA CYS A 38 -47.50 -7.68 -3.57
C CYS A 38 -46.79 -6.32 -3.82
N ARG A 39 -47.35 -5.47 -4.69
CA ARG A 39 -46.84 -4.17 -5.11
C ARG A 39 -45.44 -4.22 -5.76
N SER A 40 -44.95 -5.36 -6.19
CA SER A 40 -43.70 -5.46 -6.94
C SER A 40 -43.85 -4.73 -8.27
N GLY A 41 -42.85 -3.90 -8.65
CA GLY A 41 -42.89 -3.09 -9.88
C GLY A 41 -44.19 -2.30 -10.07
N GLN A 42 -44.85 -1.87 -8.99
CA GLN A 42 -46.17 -1.27 -9.06
C GLN A 42 -46.25 -0.05 -9.99
N CYS A 43 -45.20 0.81 -9.98
CA CYS A 43 -45.12 2.02 -10.81
C CYS A 43 -44.41 1.79 -12.13
N LEU A 44 -44.02 0.58 -12.50
CA LEU A 44 -43.34 0.29 -13.75
C LEU A 44 -44.24 0.61 -14.95
N THR A 45 -43.77 1.52 -15.82
CA THR A 45 -44.54 1.98 -16.99
C THR A 45 -43.91 1.49 -18.30
N THR A 46 -42.70 1.91 -18.63
CA THR A 46 -42.03 1.63 -19.88
C THR A 46 -40.70 0.85 -19.71
N GLY A 47 -40.32 0.57 -18.46
CA GLY A 47 -39.07 -0.15 -18.18
C GLY A 47 -39.09 -1.58 -18.69
N CYS A 48 -37.97 -2.05 -19.31
CA CYS A 48 -37.83 -3.34 -19.92
C CYS A 48 -36.77 -4.20 -19.22
N VAL A 49 -36.92 -5.51 -19.33
CA VAL A 49 -35.91 -6.51 -18.88
C VAL A 49 -35.65 -6.39 -17.36
N ASN A 50 -36.65 -6.06 -16.57
CA ASN A 50 -36.50 -6.00 -15.11
C ASN A 50 -36.99 -7.29 -14.44
N VAL A 51 -36.30 -7.68 -13.37
CA VAL A 51 -36.73 -8.75 -12.46
C VAL A 51 -37.00 -8.11 -11.10
N ALA A 52 -38.25 -8.12 -10.68
CA ALA A 52 -38.69 -7.58 -9.38
C ALA A 52 -39.46 -8.66 -8.59
N ILE A 53 -38.81 -9.26 -7.62
CA ILE A 53 -39.34 -10.38 -6.83
C ILE A 53 -39.34 -10.04 -5.35
N GLY A 54 -40.50 -9.96 -4.75
CA GLY A 54 -40.70 -9.63 -3.33
C GLY A 54 -41.71 -8.53 -3.12
N LYS A 55 -42.19 -8.38 -1.88
CA LYS A 55 -43.13 -7.31 -1.53
C LYS A 55 -42.54 -5.95 -1.80
N ALA A 56 -43.18 -5.15 -2.65
CA ALA A 56 -42.73 -3.82 -3.08
C ALA A 56 -41.29 -3.77 -3.66
N ALA A 57 -40.77 -4.87 -4.21
CA ALA A 57 -39.53 -4.88 -4.95
C ALA A 57 -39.68 -4.02 -6.21
N GLY A 58 -38.75 -3.06 -6.45
CA GLY A 58 -38.82 -2.14 -7.58
C GLY A 58 -40.13 -1.36 -7.71
N CYS A 59 -40.87 -1.14 -6.62
CA CYS A 59 -42.25 -0.63 -6.72
C CYS A 59 -42.35 0.77 -7.34
N CYS A 60 -41.30 1.62 -7.21
CA CYS A 60 -41.28 2.95 -7.76
C CYS A 60 -40.40 3.06 -9.04
N VAL A 61 -39.92 1.96 -9.59
CA VAL A 61 -39.31 1.92 -10.93
C VAL A 61 -40.37 2.29 -11.96
N THR A 62 -40.09 3.28 -12.80
CA THR A 62 -40.99 3.74 -13.86
C THR A 62 -40.48 3.31 -15.24
N SER A 63 -39.38 3.86 -15.70
CA SER A 63 -38.74 3.57 -17.01
C SER A 63 -37.35 2.93 -16.91
N GLY A 64 -36.90 2.57 -15.71
CA GLY A 64 -35.63 1.89 -15.49
C GLY A 64 -35.57 0.52 -16.17
N ASN A 65 -34.42 0.17 -16.75
CA ASN A 65 -34.26 -1.06 -17.54
C ASN A 65 -33.17 -1.97 -16.93
N LYS A 66 -33.30 -3.27 -17.18
CA LYS A 66 -32.27 -4.27 -16.84
C LYS A 66 -31.92 -4.29 -15.36
N ASN A 67 -32.86 -4.05 -14.48
CA ASN A 67 -32.66 -4.12 -13.04
C ASN A 67 -33.11 -5.49 -12.49
N ILE A 68 -32.39 -5.98 -11.50
CA ILE A 68 -32.73 -7.18 -10.74
C ILE A 68 -32.96 -6.77 -9.28
N HIS A 69 -34.20 -6.76 -8.83
CA HIS A 69 -34.59 -6.41 -7.48
C HIS A 69 -35.28 -7.63 -6.81
N ILE A 70 -34.57 -8.29 -5.90
CA ILE A 70 -35.13 -9.48 -5.23
C ILE A 70 -35.04 -9.29 -3.71
N GLY A 71 -36.19 -9.24 -3.07
CA GLY A 71 -36.34 -9.02 -1.64
C GLY A 71 -37.42 -7.99 -1.32
N GLU A 72 -37.90 -7.97 -0.08
CA GLU A 72 -38.87 -6.99 0.37
C GLU A 72 -38.26 -5.57 0.29
N TYR A 73 -38.92 -4.65 -0.43
CA TYR A 73 -38.49 -3.28 -0.74
C TYR A 73 -37.12 -3.18 -1.45
N ALA A 74 -36.59 -4.24 -2.08
CA ALA A 74 -35.38 -4.17 -2.87
C ALA A 74 -35.57 -3.22 -4.07
N GLY A 75 -34.66 -2.28 -4.28
CA GLY A 75 -34.71 -1.31 -5.37
C GLY A 75 -35.98 -0.46 -5.38
N LYS A 76 -36.55 -0.17 -4.22
CA LYS A 76 -37.90 0.44 -4.15
C LYS A 76 -37.99 1.78 -4.89
N GLU A 77 -36.97 2.67 -4.79
CA GLU A 77 -36.99 4.03 -5.33
C GLU A 77 -35.97 4.23 -6.46
N THR A 78 -35.66 3.21 -7.24
CA THR A 78 -34.69 3.29 -8.35
C THR A 78 -35.23 3.97 -9.62
N ASP A 79 -36.51 4.36 -9.65
CA ASP A 79 -37.24 5.14 -10.66
C ASP A 79 -36.80 4.87 -12.12
N THR A 80 -35.88 5.69 -12.69
CA THR A 80 -35.37 5.58 -14.07
C THR A 80 -34.02 4.87 -14.18
N ALA A 81 -33.46 4.39 -13.09
CA ALA A 81 -32.14 3.79 -13.03
C ALA A 81 -32.05 2.45 -13.80
N ILE A 82 -30.86 2.16 -14.33
CA ILE A 82 -30.62 0.98 -15.18
C ILE A 82 -29.48 0.10 -14.63
N ASN A 83 -29.52 -1.18 -15.01
CA ASN A 83 -28.45 -2.15 -14.74
C ASN A 83 -28.11 -2.33 -13.25
N ASN A 84 -29.10 -2.23 -12.36
CA ASN A 84 -28.90 -2.45 -10.93
C ASN A 84 -29.21 -3.91 -10.54
N ILE A 85 -28.45 -4.42 -9.58
CA ILE A 85 -28.71 -5.70 -8.92
C ILE A 85 -28.92 -5.44 -7.42
N ALA A 86 -30.12 -5.61 -6.93
CA ALA A 86 -30.47 -5.48 -5.52
C ALA A 86 -31.05 -6.79 -4.98
N LEU A 87 -30.26 -7.54 -4.24
CA LEU A 87 -30.67 -8.81 -3.63
C LEU A 87 -30.64 -8.70 -2.10
N GLY A 88 -31.79 -8.76 -1.50
CA GLY A 88 -31.99 -8.67 -0.04
C GLY A 88 -33.07 -7.69 0.35
N SER A 89 -33.63 -7.86 1.54
CA SER A 89 -34.63 -6.92 2.06
C SER A 89 -34.01 -5.52 2.20
N ASN A 90 -34.68 -4.50 1.69
CA ASN A 90 -34.26 -3.11 1.65
C ASN A 90 -32.90 -2.86 0.91
N ALA A 91 -32.39 -3.81 0.13
CA ALA A 91 -31.23 -3.56 -0.72
C ALA A 91 -31.57 -2.46 -1.74
N GLN A 92 -30.74 -1.43 -1.85
CA GLN A 92 -30.91 -0.25 -2.72
C GLN A 92 -32.30 0.43 -2.56
N ARG A 93 -32.87 0.41 -1.35
CA ARG A 93 -34.27 0.81 -1.14
C ARG A 93 -34.57 2.26 -1.53
N ASN A 94 -33.78 3.23 -1.07
CA ASN A 94 -33.98 4.67 -1.29
C ASN A 94 -32.81 5.25 -2.10
N THR A 95 -32.08 4.43 -2.86
CA THR A 95 -30.91 4.83 -3.63
C THR A 95 -31.28 4.84 -5.12
N LYS A 96 -31.19 5.99 -5.74
CA LYS A 96 -31.30 6.20 -7.19
C LYS A 96 -29.93 6.06 -7.83
N GLY A 97 -29.88 5.88 -9.14
CA GLY A 97 -28.65 5.72 -9.89
C GLY A 97 -28.48 4.32 -10.46
N SER A 98 -27.53 4.17 -11.36
CA SER A 98 -27.40 3.02 -12.25
C SER A 98 -26.14 2.22 -11.99
N HIS A 99 -26.10 1.00 -12.51
CA HIS A 99 -24.93 0.10 -12.48
C HIS A 99 -24.50 -0.32 -11.06
N ASN A 100 -25.43 -0.35 -10.10
CA ASN A 100 -25.13 -0.72 -8.73
C ASN A 100 -25.34 -2.21 -8.47
N ILE A 101 -24.51 -2.76 -7.59
CA ILE A 101 -24.66 -4.11 -7.05
C ILE A 101 -24.87 -4.02 -5.53
N ALA A 102 -26.06 -4.34 -5.07
CA ALA A 102 -26.44 -4.35 -3.66
C ALA A 102 -26.85 -5.76 -3.23
N LEU A 103 -25.97 -6.48 -2.55
CA LEU A 103 -26.24 -7.84 -2.08
C LEU A 103 -26.26 -7.88 -0.55
N GLY A 104 -27.43 -8.03 0.04
CA GLY A 104 -27.60 -8.15 1.48
C GLY A 104 -28.69 -7.22 2.04
N LEU A 105 -29.09 -7.48 3.28
CA LEU A 105 -30.08 -6.67 3.99
C LEU A 105 -29.62 -5.21 4.08
N GLY A 106 -30.35 -4.29 3.46
CA GLY A 106 -30.06 -2.86 3.50
C GLY A 106 -28.73 -2.46 2.86
N ALA A 107 -28.19 -3.24 1.94
CA ALA A 107 -27.04 -2.83 1.14
C ALA A 107 -27.42 -1.66 0.22
N LEU A 108 -26.59 -0.63 0.12
CA LEU A 108 -26.85 0.63 -0.60
C LEU A 108 -28.21 1.28 -0.24
N GLN A 109 -28.70 1.04 0.97
CA GLN A 109 -29.94 1.64 1.44
C GLN A 109 -29.72 3.11 1.83
N ASP A 110 -30.74 3.95 1.63
CA ASP A 110 -30.79 5.36 2.07
C ASP A 110 -29.70 6.28 1.45
N GLY A 111 -29.08 5.89 0.35
CA GLY A 111 -28.26 6.78 -0.51
C GLY A 111 -29.17 7.65 -1.39
N SER A 112 -28.62 8.76 -1.95
CA SER A 112 -29.37 9.55 -2.92
C SER A 112 -29.18 8.98 -4.34
N THR A 113 -28.28 9.56 -5.14
CA THR A 113 -27.97 9.05 -6.47
C THR A 113 -26.55 8.48 -6.46
N ILE A 114 -26.43 7.16 -6.50
CA ILE A 114 -25.15 6.43 -6.56
C ILE A 114 -25.09 5.70 -7.89
N ASN A 115 -23.96 5.86 -8.61
CA ASN A 115 -23.67 5.06 -9.78
C ASN A 115 -22.42 4.21 -9.55
N ASP A 116 -22.41 3.03 -10.16
CA ASP A 116 -21.25 2.11 -10.11
C ASP A 116 -20.85 1.69 -8.68
N GLY A 117 -21.81 1.68 -7.76
CA GLY A 117 -21.61 1.27 -6.36
C GLY A 117 -21.72 -0.25 -6.19
N ILE A 118 -20.77 -0.87 -5.48
CA ILE A 118 -20.82 -2.29 -5.13
C ILE A 118 -20.91 -2.45 -3.62
N GLY A 119 -22.05 -2.89 -3.12
CA GLY A 119 -22.28 -3.16 -1.70
C GLY A 119 -22.65 -4.63 -1.45
N ILE A 120 -21.75 -5.40 -0.86
CA ILE A 120 -21.99 -6.82 -0.55
C ILE A 120 -21.92 -7.05 0.97
N GLY A 121 -23.05 -7.30 1.58
CA GLY A 121 -23.19 -7.51 3.02
C GLY A 121 -24.29 -6.66 3.64
N ARG A 122 -24.63 -6.95 4.89
CA ARG A 122 -25.69 -6.24 5.61
C ARG A 122 -25.30 -4.78 5.87
N TYR A 123 -26.13 -3.82 5.44
CA TYR A 123 -25.98 -2.38 5.61
C TYR A 123 -24.67 -1.82 5.04
N THR A 124 -24.14 -2.40 3.97
CA THR A 124 -23.01 -1.84 3.22
C THR A 124 -23.42 -0.58 2.47
N LEU A 125 -22.53 0.42 2.38
CA LEU A 125 -22.74 1.68 1.67
C LEU A 125 -24.11 2.34 2.01
N ARG A 126 -24.57 2.18 3.23
CA ARG A 126 -25.79 2.84 3.68
C ARG A 126 -25.52 4.33 3.92
N TYR A 127 -26.43 5.22 3.51
CA TYR A 127 -26.31 6.69 3.54
C TYR A 127 -25.16 7.27 2.67
N VAL A 128 -24.73 6.57 1.65
CA VAL A 128 -23.68 7.01 0.70
C VAL A 128 -24.33 7.74 -0.48
N THR A 129 -23.65 8.79 -0.95
CA THR A 129 -24.04 9.54 -2.16
C THR A 129 -22.91 9.58 -3.20
N GLY A 130 -21.68 9.19 -2.81
CA GLY A 130 -20.52 9.11 -3.71
C GLY A 130 -20.55 7.90 -4.63
N ASN A 131 -20.10 8.06 -5.86
CA ASN A 131 -20.10 7.04 -6.90
C ASN A 131 -18.86 6.11 -6.81
N CYS A 132 -18.90 4.99 -7.52
CA CYS A 132 -17.77 4.08 -7.70
C CYS A 132 -17.15 3.56 -6.39
N ASN A 133 -17.95 3.43 -5.33
CA ASN A 133 -17.48 2.86 -4.07
C ASN A 133 -17.71 1.35 -4.04
N VAL A 134 -16.74 0.61 -3.54
CA VAL A 134 -16.81 -0.83 -3.32
C VAL A 134 -16.80 -1.12 -1.83
N ALA A 135 -17.84 -1.74 -1.30
CA ALA A 135 -17.88 -2.15 0.10
C ALA A 135 -18.34 -3.61 0.27
N ILE A 136 -17.51 -4.40 0.95
CA ILE A 136 -17.79 -5.82 1.19
C ILE A 136 -17.67 -6.12 2.69
N GLY A 137 -18.75 -6.57 3.31
CA GLY A 137 -18.79 -6.90 4.73
C GLY A 137 -19.88 -6.14 5.49
N MET A 138 -20.26 -6.61 6.67
CA MET A 138 -21.32 -5.98 7.46
C MET A 138 -20.97 -4.53 7.81
N CYS A 139 -21.81 -3.59 7.44
CA CYS A 139 -21.66 -2.14 7.66
C CYS A 139 -20.34 -1.57 7.08
N ALA A 140 -19.79 -2.18 6.04
CA ALA A 140 -18.65 -1.60 5.31
C ALA A 140 -19.12 -0.37 4.53
N GLY A 141 -18.32 0.72 4.55
CA GLY A 141 -18.63 1.97 3.87
C GLY A 141 -19.96 2.62 4.30
N SER A 142 -20.50 2.26 5.46
CA SER A 142 -21.79 2.77 5.92
C SER A 142 -21.61 4.07 6.70
N GLY A 143 -22.35 5.12 6.32
CA GLY A 143 -22.39 6.39 7.06
C GLY A 143 -23.05 6.29 8.43
N ALA A 144 -22.80 7.29 9.27
CA ALA A 144 -23.60 7.51 10.45
C ALA A 144 -25.01 7.98 10.05
N SER A 145 -26.02 7.65 10.84
CA SER A 145 -27.44 7.94 10.53
C SER A 145 -27.79 9.42 10.29
N SER A 146 -26.87 10.35 10.50
CA SER A 146 -27.06 11.80 10.36
C SER A 146 -26.17 12.47 9.29
N GLY A 147 -25.33 11.73 8.57
CA GLY A 147 -24.40 12.30 7.59
C GLY A 147 -24.42 11.56 6.25
N THR A 148 -24.48 12.30 5.16
CA THR A 148 -24.29 11.75 3.80
C THR A 148 -22.83 11.57 3.48
N ILE A 149 -22.43 10.39 3.03
CA ILE A 149 -21.09 10.12 2.51
C ILE A 149 -21.05 10.52 1.03
N SER A 150 -20.35 11.60 0.71
CA SER A 150 -20.20 12.07 -0.67
C SER A 150 -18.90 11.58 -1.34
N GLY A 151 -17.98 11.00 -0.58
CA GLY A 151 -16.71 10.48 -1.10
C GLY A 151 -16.89 9.35 -2.12
N ALA A 152 -16.09 9.38 -3.20
CA ALA A 152 -16.16 8.45 -4.31
C ALA A 152 -14.86 7.63 -4.45
N PHE A 153 -14.90 6.56 -5.24
CA PHE A 153 -13.75 5.71 -5.55
C PHE A 153 -13.10 5.06 -4.32
N ASN A 154 -13.85 4.81 -3.25
CA ASN A 154 -13.33 4.16 -2.06
C ASN A 154 -13.58 2.64 -2.09
N VAL A 155 -12.63 1.88 -1.56
CA VAL A 155 -12.73 0.43 -1.38
C VAL A 155 -12.73 0.13 0.13
N ALA A 156 -13.80 -0.48 0.65
CA ALA A 156 -13.95 -0.86 2.04
C ALA A 156 -14.30 -2.34 2.19
N ILE A 157 -13.35 -3.17 2.57
CA ILE A 157 -13.57 -4.62 2.71
C ILE A 157 -13.34 -5.07 4.16
N GLY A 158 -14.40 -5.50 4.82
CA GLY A 158 -14.38 -5.95 6.20
C GLY A 158 -15.56 -5.40 7.02
N ARG A 159 -15.77 -5.95 8.21
CA ARG A 159 -16.84 -5.52 9.11
C ARG A 159 -16.56 -4.11 9.66
N TYR A 160 -17.51 -3.19 9.52
CA TYR A 160 -17.42 -1.78 9.96
C TYR A 160 -16.23 -1.03 9.37
N THR A 161 -15.74 -1.41 8.22
CA THR A 161 -14.62 -0.77 7.52
C THR A 161 -15.11 0.47 6.79
N GLY A 162 -14.37 1.58 6.88
CA GLY A 162 -14.73 2.81 6.18
C GLY A 162 -16.09 3.39 6.59
N GLY A 163 -16.50 3.23 7.85
CA GLY A 163 -17.84 3.61 8.29
C GLY A 163 -18.07 5.10 8.55
N GLY A 164 -17.08 5.95 8.45
CA GLY A 164 -17.13 7.36 8.80
C GLY A 164 -16.86 8.35 7.67
N PHE A 165 -16.78 7.90 6.43
CA PHE A 165 -16.53 8.77 5.29
C PHE A 165 -17.60 9.88 5.22
N THR A 166 -17.12 11.11 5.01
CA THR A 166 -18.00 12.19 4.59
C THR A 166 -17.71 12.59 3.14
N SER A 167 -16.51 13.06 2.83
CA SER A 167 -16.13 13.46 1.47
C SER A 167 -14.80 12.89 0.97
N GLY A 168 -14.09 12.09 1.78
CA GLY A 168 -12.80 11.49 1.38
C GLY A 168 -12.94 10.56 0.16
N THR A 169 -11.99 10.65 -0.78
CA THR A 169 -12.00 9.89 -2.05
C THR A 169 -10.75 9.04 -2.23
N GLY A 170 -10.87 7.97 -3.01
CA GLY A 170 -9.73 7.15 -3.40
C GLY A 170 -9.08 6.36 -2.26
N ASN A 171 -9.80 6.09 -1.18
CA ASN A 171 -9.26 5.35 -0.04
C ASN A 171 -9.43 3.83 -0.22
N VAL A 172 -8.46 3.06 0.27
CA VAL A 172 -8.51 1.60 0.28
C VAL A 172 -8.38 1.07 1.71
N PHE A 173 -9.42 0.44 2.22
CA PHE A 173 -9.46 -0.12 3.57
C PHE A 173 -9.78 -1.62 3.56
N LEU A 174 -8.90 -2.41 4.15
CA LEU A 174 -9.09 -3.85 4.30
C LEU A 174 -8.92 -4.26 5.77
N GLY A 175 -9.96 -4.81 6.38
CA GLY A 175 -9.90 -5.33 7.74
C GLY A 175 -11.09 -4.89 8.59
N LYS A 176 -11.25 -5.50 9.75
CA LYS A 176 -12.32 -5.13 10.69
C LYS A 176 -12.05 -3.75 11.30
N ASN A 177 -13.02 -2.86 11.28
CA ASN A 177 -12.94 -1.50 11.83
C ASN A 177 -11.78 -0.66 11.26
N THR A 178 -11.33 -0.92 10.06
CA THR A 178 -10.26 -0.17 9.39
C THR A 178 -10.84 1.13 8.81
N GLY A 179 -10.17 2.26 9.01
CA GLY A 179 -10.64 3.55 8.50
C GLY A 179 -12.03 3.96 8.97
N ARG A 180 -12.44 3.53 10.18
CA ARG A 180 -13.86 3.66 10.60
C ARG A 180 -14.33 5.09 10.79
N LEU A 181 -13.46 6.01 11.19
CA LEU A 181 -13.81 7.41 11.48
C LEU A 181 -13.10 8.40 10.51
N LEU A 182 -12.67 7.92 9.36
CA LEU A 182 -12.14 8.80 8.31
C LEU A 182 -13.25 9.70 7.79
N THR A 183 -13.03 11.00 7.78
CA THR A 183 -14.05 11.97 7.34
C THR A 183 -13.74 12.51 5.94
N THR A 184 -12.76 13.39 5.82
CA THR A 184 -12.43 14.07 4.56
C THR A 184 -11.13 13.61 3.92
N GLY A 185 -10.30 12.84 4.64
CA GLY A 185 -9.01 12.35 4.14
C GLY A 185 -9.16 11.49 2.88
N SER A 186 -8.29 11.71 1.91
CA SER A 186 -8.32 11.06 0.59
C SER A 186 -7.03 10.28 0.30
N SER A 187 -7.12 9.32 -0.60
CA SER A 187 -5.95 8.54 -1.06
C SER A 187 -5.20 7.81 0.08
N ASN A 188 -5.90 7.41 1.12
CA ASN A 188 -5.33 6.64 2.21
C ASN A 188 -5.48 5.14 1.96
N ILE A 189 -4.46 4.38 2.35
CA ILE A 189 -4.47 2.91 2.30
C ILE A 189 -4.33 2.37 3.71
N ALA A 190 -5.30 1.61 4.20
CA ALA A 190 -5.18 0.95 5.49
C ALA A 190 -5.51 -0.54 5.40
N LEU A 191 -4.57 -1.35 5.83
CA LEU A 191 -4.70 -2.80 5.92
C LEU A 191 -4.47 -3.26 7.36
N GLY A 192 -5.49 -3.84 7.97
CA GLY A 192 -5.36 -4.39 9.30
C GLY A 192 -6.53 -4.04 10.22
N CYS A 193 -6.74 -4.89 11.21
CA CYS A 193 -7.80 -4.68 12.18
C CYS A 193 -7.54 -3.40 13.00
N TYR A 194 -8.49 -2.47 13.00
CA TYR A 194 -8.38 -1.16 13.66
C TYR A 194 -7.26 -0.24 13.13
N ALA A 195 -6.73 -0.45 11.93
CA ALA A 195 -5.84 0.52 11.30
C ALA A 195 -6.62 1.79 10.96
N MET A 196 -6.06 2.99 11.20
CA MET A 196 -6.71 4.30 11.00
C MET A 196 -8.13 4.37 11.59
N ASN A 197 -8.33 3.84 12.80
CA ASN A 197 -9.70 3.63 13.32
C ASN A 197 -10.21 4.72 14.27
N ALA A 198 -9.35 5.47 14.93
CA ALA A 198 -9.73 6.43 15.96
C ALA A 198 -9.42 7.86 15.52
N GLY A 199 -10.36 8.75 15.77
CA GLY A 199 -10.23 10.18 15.43
C GLY A 199 -10.91 10.55 14.11
N VAL A 200 -11.12 11.85 13.95
CA VAL A 200 -11.63 12.44 12.71
C VAL A 200 -10.44 12.56 11.75
N VAL A 201 -10.32 11.67 10.78
CA VAL A 201 -9.18 11.65 9.85
C VAL A 201 -9.45 12.59 8.68
N THR A 202 -8.66 13.66 8.61
CA THR A 202 -8.67 14.63 7.51
C THR A 202 -7.39 14.58 6.66
N GLY A 203 -6.37 13.85 7.12
CA GLY A 203 -5.09 13.70 6.43
C GLY A 203 -5.15 12.80 5.20
N ASP A 204 -4.38 13.16 4.17
CA ASP A 204 -4.35 12.46 2.88
C ASP A 204 -3.08 11.63 2.71
N TYR A 205 -3.12 10.69 1.75
CA TYR A 205 -1.96 9.91 1.28
C TYR A 205 -1.26 9.09 2.37
N ASN A 206 -1.96 8.65 3.41
CA ASN A 206 -1.38 7.82 4.45
C ASN A 206 -1.49 6.33 4.12
N ILE A 207 -0.46 5.57 4.49
CA ILE A 207 -0.42 4.11 4.35
C ILE A 207 -0.29 3.47 5.73
N ALA A 208 -1.27 2.69 6.14
CA ALA A 208 -1.29 1.95 7.39
C ALA A 208 -1.38 0.44 7.14
N PHE A 209 -0.35 -0.28 7.47
CA PHE A 209 -0.29 -1.73 7.30
C PHE A 209 -0.03 -2.42 8.64
N GLY A 210 -1.05 -3.03 9.20
CA GLY A 210 -0.95 -3.74 10.48
C GLY A 210 -2.10 -3.42 11.44
N LYS A 211 -2.32 -4.30 12.39
CA LYS A 211 -3.31 -4.08 13.45
C LYS A 211 -2.96 -2.79 14.21
N LEU A 212 -3.94 -1.88 14.38
CA LEU A 212 -3.79 -0.62 15.13
C LEU A 212 -2.69 0.32 14.58
N SER A 213 -2.27 0.17 13.31
CA SER A 213 -1.35 1.12 12.68
C SER A 213 -2.08 2.42 12.37
N LEU A 214 -1.42 3.57 12.60
CA LEU A 214 -2.04 4.91 12.47
C LEU A 214 -3.43 5.01 13.14
N GLN A 215 -3.62 4.27 14.24
CA GLN A 215 -4.94 4.17 14.87
C GLN A 215 -5.58 5.53 15.17
N ASN A 216 -4.81 6.47 15.67
CA ASN A 216 -5.25 7.79 16.12
C ASN A 216 -4.85 8.91 15.14
N LEU A 217 -4.74 8.60 13.87
CA LEU A 217 -4.51 9.60 12.83
C LEU A 217 -5.63 10.64 12.83
N THR A 218 -5.27 11.90 12.69
CA THR A 218 -6.22 13.02 12.53
C THR A 218 -5.93 13.81 11.26
N SER A 219 -5.07 14.83 11.31
CA SER A 219 -4.72 15.68 10.15
C SER A 219 -3.39 15.32 9.50
N GLY A 220 -2.62 14.40 10.08
CA GLY A 220 -1.34 13.99 9.52
C GLY A 220 -1.50 13.42 8.10
N ALA A 221 -0.60 13.78 7.18
CA ALA A 221 -0.64 13.35 5.79
C ALA A 221 0.68 12.68 5.37
N ARG A 222 0.64 11.87 4.33
CA ARG A 222 1.80 11.20 3.74
C ARG A 222 2.61 10.33 4.72
N ASN A 223 1.94 9.80 5.76
CA ASN A 223 2.58 8.90 6.71
C ASN A 223 2.51 7.45 6.25
N ILE A 224 3.59 6.71 6.45
CA ILE A 224 3.68 5.27 6.20
C ILE A 224 3.88 4.54 7.52
N ALA A 225 2.92 3.72 7.93
CA ALA A 225 2.99 2.90 9.13
C ALA A 225 2.87 1.41 8.78
N PHE A 226 3.93 0.68 8.98
CA PHE A 226 4.00 -0.74 8.69
C PHE A 226 4.33 -1.55 9.94
N GLY A 227 3.33 -2.19 10.53
CA GLY A 227 3.50 -3.00 11.74
C GLY A 227 2.36 -2.80 12.73
N VAL A 228 2.25 -3.74 13.66
CA VAL A 228 1.25 -3.64 14.74
C VAL A 228 1.53 -2.42 15.60
N CYS A 229 0.54 -1.54 15.76
CA CYS A 229 0.63 -0.28 16.51
C CYS A 229 1.76 0.66 16.03
N ALA A 230 2.23 0.57 14.79
CA ALA A 230 3.12 1.58 14.22
C ALA A 230 2.35 2.91 14.10
N LEU A 231 2.91 4.04 14.56
CA LEU A 231 2.25 5.35 14.65
C LEU A 231 0.85 5.28 15.32
N GLY A 232 0.67 4.41 16.33
CA GLY A 232 -0.67 3.97 16.74
C GLY A 232 -1.26 4.59 18.00
N ASN A 233 -0.53 5.38 18.82
CA ASN A 233 -0.99 5.71 20.17
C ASN A 233 -1.24 7.20 20.45
N GLY A 234 -0.61 8.12 19.73
CA GLY A 234 -0.82 9.57 19.87
C GLY A 234 -1.81 10.10 18.84
N THR A 235 -2.36 11.29 19.05
CA THR A 235 -3.10 12.01 18.01
C THR A 235 -2.12 12.43 16.92
N VAL A 236 -2.11 11.74 15.79
CA VAL A 236 -1.13 11.95 14.73
C VAL A 236 -1.56 13.11 13.84
N THR A 237 -0.88 14.25 14.00
CA THR A 237 -1.01 15.44 13.15
C THR A 237 0.22 15.67 12.28
N GLY A 238 1.35 15.05 12.64
CA GLY A 238 2.60 15.13 11.88
C GLY A 238 2.49 14.49 10.49
N THR A 239 3.32 14.97 9.56
CA THR A 239 3.33 14.56 8.16
C THR A 239 4.63 13.88 7.77
N ASP A 240 4.60 13.12 6.67
CA ASP A 240 5.79 12.58 6.03
C ASP A 240 6.61 11.60 6.91
N ASN A 241 5.96 10.92 7.87
CA ASN A 241 6.63 9.96 8.72
C ASN A 241 6.58 8.54 8.14
N ILE A 242 7.69 7.82 8.25
CA ILE A 242 7.80 6.39 7.90
C ILE A 242 8.07 5.60 9.17
N SER A 243 7.19 4.66 9.51
CA SER A 243 7.32 3.82 10.70
C SER A 243 7.12 2.34 10.36
N ILE A 244 8.18 1.56 10.45
CA ILE A 244 8.15 0.14 10.09
C ILE A 244 8.60 -0.70 11.29
N GLY A 245 7.70 -1.52 11.81
CA GLY A 245 7.97 -2.41 12.92
C GLY A 245 6.87 -2.42 13.99
N LEU A 246 6.90 -3.43 14.84
CA LEU A 246 5.99 -3.51 15.99
C LEU A 246 6.17 -2.28 16.88
N LYS A 247 5.12 -1.47 17.03
CA LYS A 247 5.09 -0.24 17.84
C LYS A 247 6.19 0.77 17.48
N ALA A 248 6.68 0.75 16.23
CA ALA A 248 7.59 1.80 15.76
C ALA A 248 6.88 3.15 15.81
N ALA A 249 7.55 4.16 16.33
CA ALA A 249 7.04 5.54 16.50
C ALA A 249 5.63 5.59 17.10
N LYS A 250 5.32 4.69 18.03
CA LYS A 250 3.96 4.49 18.54
C LYS A 250 3.32 5.78 19.07
N GLY A 251 4.08 6.66 19.68
CA GLY A 251 3.60 7.89 20.29
C GLY A 251 3.86 9.16 19.49
N THR A 252 4.19 9.07 18.21
CA THR A 252 4.34 10.27 17.37
C THR A 252 3.03 11.04 17.32
N THR A 253 3.10 12.33 17.69
CA THR A 253 1.96 13.23 17.67
C THR A 253 2.10 14.26 16.55
N SER A 254 2.90 15.29 16.72
CA SER A 254 3.13 16.35 15.73
C SER A 254 4.50 16.27 15.05
N GLY A 255 5.34 15.26 15.38
CA GLY A 255 6.62 15.09 14.71
C GLY A 255 6.44 14.82 13.21
N GLU A 256 7.30 15.42 12.38
CA GLU A 256 7.24 15.35 10.92
C GLU A 256 8.52 14.79 10.34
N GLU A 257 8.43 14.21 9.12
CA GLU A 257 9.59 13.74 8.35
C GLU A 257 10.47 12.71 9.09
N ASN A 258 9.90 11.95 10.01
CA ASN A 258 10.65 10.95 10.75
C ASN A 258 10.65 9.59 10.07
N ILE A 259 11.76 8.88 10.15
CA ILE A 259 11.91 7.49 9.74
C ILE A 259 12.24 6.65 10.97
N PHE A 260 11.30 5.79 11.40
CA PHE A 260 11.48 4.83 12.48
C PHE A 260 11.35 3.41 11.96
N ILE A 261 12.43 2.66 11.91
CA ILE A 261 12.42 1.27 11.42
C ILE A 261 13.00 0.34 12.49
N GLY A 262 12.16 -0.56 12.96
CA GLY A 262 12.54 -1.56 13.97
C GLY A 262 11.45 -1.75 15.02
N LYS A 263 11.42 -2.92 15.64
CA LYS A 263 10.55 -3.20 16.79
C LYS A 263 10.85 -2.18 17.88
N TYR A 264 9.85 -1.42 18.34
CA TYR A 264 9.98 -0.40 19.38
C TYR A 264 10.94 0.76 19.06
N ALA A 265 11.30 0.99 17.79
CA ALA A 265 12.03 2.19 17.41
C ALA A 265 11.17 3.43 17.70
N GLY A 266 11.71 4.43 18.41
CA GLY A 266 10.95 5.62 18.81
C GLY A 266 9.69 5.28 19.62
N LEU A 267 9.78 4.42 20.62
CA LEU A 267 8.60 3.90 21.35
C LEU A 267 7.92 4.94 22.26
N ASN A 268 8.51 6.10 22.54
CA ASN A 268 7.96 7.07 23.49
C ASN A 268 6.50 7.43 23.21
N ASP A 269 5.78 7.82 24.25
CA ASP A 269 4.34 8.13 24.15
C ASP A 269 4.05 9.54 23.58
N THR A 270 5.07 10.40 23.40
CA THR A 270 4.91 11.73 22.79
C THR A 270 6.14 12.10 21.99
N ILE A 271 6.07 11.99 20.66
CA ILE A 271 7.12 12.40 19.74
C ILE A 271 6.63 13.62 18.96
N THR A 272 7.25 14.77 19.24
CA THR A 272 6.99 16.05 18.57
C THR A 272 8.15 16.51 17.71
N GLY A 273 9.34 15.93 17.92
CA GLY A 273 10.52 16.19 17.10
C GLY A 273 10.39 15.64 15.68
N GLY A 274 11.02 16.32 14.71
CA GLY A 274 10.94 15.98 13.28
C GLY A 274 12.28 15.62 12.66
N SER A 275 12.23 15.09 11.43
CA SER A 275 13.39 14.79 10.58
C SER A 275 14.41 13.83 11.25
N ASN A 276 13.93 12.88 12.06
CA ASN A 276 14.78 11.87 12.68
C ASN A 276 14.83 10.60 11.83
N VAL A 277 16.01 10.00 11.73
CA VAL A 277 16.23 8.67 11.13
C VAL A 277 16.64 7.70 12.23
N VAL A 278 15.77 6.77 12.59
CA VAL A 278 15.96 5.83 13.71
C VAL A 278 15.78 4.40 13.21
N LEU A 279 16.88 3.67 13.11
CA LEU A 279 16.91 2.30 12.62
C LEU A 279 17.45 1.34 13.68
N GLY A 280 16.61 0.42 14.12
CA GLY A 280 16.99 -0.63 15.05
C GLY A 280 15.92 -0.95 16.09
N SER A 281 15.95 -2.17 16.61
CA SER A 281 15.05 -2.56 17.70
C SER A 281 15.29 -1.71 18.94
N SER A 282 14.25 -1.07 19.47
CA SER A 282 14.30 -0.15 20.62
C SER A 282 15.25 1.04 20.45
N ALA A 283 15.65 1.38 19.22
CA ALA A 283 16.44 2.58 18.96
C ALA A 283 15.62 3.82 19.25
N GLY A 284 16.25 4.86 19.82
CA GLY A 284 15.64 6.15 20.07
C GLY A 284 14.35 6.11 20.91
N GLN A 285 14.20 5.11 21.79
CA GLN A 285 12.92 4.86 22.45
C GLN A 285 12.47 5.97 23.40
N SER A 286 13.37 6.88 23.81
CA SER A 286 13.05 8.01 24.70
C SER A 286 12.95 9.33 23.95
N ILE A 287 13.10 9.37 22.64
CA ILE A 287 13.01 10.62 21.86
C ILE A 287 11.60 11.20 22.01
N THR A 288 11.55 12.47 22.39
CA THR A 288 10.32 13.27 22.51
C THR A 288 10.36 14.46 21.55
N GLY A 289 11.07 15.55 21.90
CA GLY A 289 11.17 16.77 21.12
C GLY A 289 12.42 16.89 20.24
N GLY A 290 13.33 15.92 20.31
CA GLY A 290 14.57 15.95 19.52
C GLY A 290 14.32 15.82 18.01
N SER A 291 15.03 16.62 17.20
CA SER A 291 14.90 16.67 15.74
C SER A 291 16.25 16.47 15.06
N PHE A 292 16.19 16.06 13.78
CA PHE A 292 17.38 15.88 12.93
C PHE A 292 18.40 14.87 13.49
N ASN A 293 17.94 13.85 14.21
CA ASN A 293 18.81 12.83 14.76
C ASN A 293 18.91 11.62 13.84
N ILE A 294 20.11 11.06 13.74
CA ILE A 294 20.38 9.78 13.05
C ILE A 294 20.76 8.76 14.12
N VAL A 295 19.96 7.73 14.27
CA VAL A 295 20.12 6.69 15.28
C VAL A 295 20.10 5.32 14.62
N LEU A 296 21.22 4.64 14.57
CA LEU A 296 21.39 3.34 13.93
C LEU A 296 21.85 2.29 14.93
N GLY A 297 21.06 1.27 15.16
CA GLY A 297 21.43 0.13 15.99
C GLY A 297 20.44 -0.20 17.11
N ARG A 298 20.51 -1.42 17.62
CA ARG A 298 19.64 -1.91 18.69
C ARG A 298 19.81 -1.09 19.95
N ALA A 299 18.72 -0.57 20.49
CA ALA A 299 18.69 0.25 21.71
C ALA A 299 19.71 1.43 21.69
N SER A 300 20.10 1.89 20.50
CA SER A 300 20.90 3.10 20.35
C SER A 300 20.08 4.33 20.72
N ALA A 301 20.70 5.35 21.30
CA ALA A 301 20.07 6.58 21.75
C ALA A 301 18.87 6.34 22.69
N ALA A 302 18.92 5.32 23.53
CA ALA A 302 17.82 4.99 24.46
C ALA A 302 17.55 6.11 25.50
N THR A 303 18.53 6.95 25.80
CA THR A 303 18.39 8.07 26.75
C THR A 303 18.17 9.43 26.09
N LEU A 304 18.28 9.53 24.75
CA LEU A 304 18.07 10.79 24.02
C LEU A 304 16.60 11.22 24.09
N THR A 305 16.35 12.44 24.54
CA THR A 305 14.99 12.96 24.70
C THR A 305 14.71 14.14 23.75
N SER A 306 15.28 15.33 24.01
CA SER A 306 15.02 16.56 23.26
C SER A 306 16.25 17.10 22.50
N GLY A 307 17.38 16.36 22.53
CA GLY A 307 18.57 16.75 21.78
C GLY A 307 18.38 16.69 20.26
N ASN A 308 18.92 17.68 19.54
CA ASN A 308 18.81 17.80 18.09
C ASN A 308 20.15 17.51 17.38
N ASN A 309 20.08 17.14 16.10
CA ASN A 309 21.25 16.98 15.24
C ASN A 309 22.29 15.97 15.80
N ASN A 310 21.83 14.92 16.45
CA ASN A 310 22.69 13.90 17.01
C ASN A 310 22.83 12.71 16.06
N ILE A 311 24.01 12.09 16.02
CA ILE A 311 24.30 10.87 15.26
C ILE A 311 24.73 9.79 16.24
N MET A 312 23.92 8.72 16.38
CA MET A 312 24.18 7.59 17.26
C MET A 312 24.20 6.29 16.46
N ILE A 313 25.36 5.67 16.35
CA ILE A 313 25.53 4.43 15.56
C ILE A 313 26.12 3.34 16.44
N GLY A 314 25.39 2.23 16.55
CA GLY A 314 25.82 1.05 17.29
C GLY A 314 24.80 0.51 18.28
N CYS A 315 25.12 -0.59 18.93
CA CYS A 315 24.23 -1.26 19.89
C CYS A 315 24.36 -0.58 21.26
N LEU A 316 23.23 -0.19 21.86
CA LEU A 316 23.16 0.45 23.20
C LEU A 316 23.94 1.76 23.32
N VAL A 317 24.29 2.40 22.22
CA VAL A 317 25.02 3.66 22.22
C VAL A 317 24.09 4.81 22.62
N ASN A 318 24.48 5.58 23.64
CA ASN A 318 23.72 6.72 24.13
C ASN A 318 24.49 8.04 23.93
N PRO A 319 23.81 9.18 23.81
CA PRO A 319 24.46 10.49 23.76
C PRO A 319 25.18 10.79 25.08
N LEU A 320 26.06 11.77 25.07
CA LEU A 320 26.68 12.31 26.28
C LEU A 320 25.65 13.05 27.16
N SER A 321 24.69 13.71 26.54
CA SER A 321 23.59 14.39 27.16
C SER A 321 22.28 14.01 26.50
N ALA A 322 21.26 13.67 27.29
CA ALA A 322 19.93 13.32 26.80
C ALA A 322 19.21 14.46 26.08
N THR A 323 19.53 15.69 26.42
CA THR A 323 18.93 16.92 25.89
C THR A 323 19.91 17.73 25.02
N GLY A 324 21.19 17.32 24.98
CA GLY A 324 22.21 17.99 24.18
C GLY A 324 22.03 17.73 22.69
N GLY A 325 22.35 18.75 21.89
CA GLY A 325 22.37 18.64 20.43
C GLY A 325 23.76 18.46 19.86
N CYS A 326 23.83 18.20 18.55
CA CYS A 326 25.07 18.10 17.78
C CYS A 326 26.07 17.08 18.35
N GLN A 327 25.58 15.98 18.92
CA GLN A 327 26.43 14.94 19.48
C GLN A 327 26.60 13.79 18.48
N LEU A 328 27.76 13.20 18.50
CA LEU A 328 28.09 11.99 17.76
C LEU A 328 28.44 10.88 18.75
N ALA A 329 27.92 9.68 18.57
CA ALA A 329 28.42 8.51 19.27
C ALA A 329 28.36 7.28 18.37
N ILE A 330 29.50 6.66 18.15
CA ILE A 330 29.64 5.41 17.39
C ILE A 330 30.33 4.40 18.30
N GLY A 331 29.70 3.23 18.50
CA GLY A 331 30.30 2.21 19.36
C GLY A 331 29.30 1.16 19.84
N LYS A 332 29.57 0.62 21.01
CA LYS A 332 28.72 -0.38 21.69
C LYS A 332 28.67 -0.05 23.19
N ASP A 333 27.47 0.05 23.75
CA ASP A 333 27.23 0.38 25.15
C ASP A 333 27.93 1.69 25.57
N ALA A 334 28.64 1.65 26.70
CA ALA A 334 29.53 2.72 27.15
C ALA A 334 30.85 2.78 26.34
N ASN A 335 31.19 1.73 25.59
CA ASN A 335 32.41 1.68 24.79
C ASN A 335 32.17 2.38 23.44
N ARG A 336 32.35 3.68 23.43
CA ARG A 336 32.22 4.49 22.23
C ARG A 336 33.55 4.55 21.51
N TRP A 337 33.56 4.10 20.26
CA TRP A 337 34.74 4.21 19.41
C TRP A 337 34.94 5.66 18.96
N ILE A 338 33.83 6.35 18.68
CA ILE A 338 33.83 7.77 18.33
C ILE A 338 32.73 8.46 19.13
N VAL A 339 33.07 9.60 19.71
CA VAL A 339 32.15 10.47 20.43
C VAL A 339 32.37 11.93 20.01
N GLY A 340 31.27 12.67 19.82
CA GLY A 340 31.29 14.10 19.54
C GLY A 340 30.34 14.85 20.46
N ASN A 341 30.66 16.08 20.81
CA ASN A 341 29.85 16.94 21.66
C ASN A 341 29.33 18.18 20.89
N SER A 342 28.50 18.98 21.56
CA SER A 342 27.91 20.20 21.00
C SER A 342 28.92 21.29 20.63
N ASP A 343 30.13 21.22 21.15
CA ASP A 343 31.22 22.13 20.82
C ASP A 343 32.02 21.67 19.59
N PHE A 344 31.51 20.62 18.90
CA PHE A 344 32.13 19.97 17.76
C PHE A 344 33.51 19.35 18.09
N ASN A 345 33.72 18.95 19.33
CA ASN A 345 34.87 18.16 19.74
C ASN A 345 34.59 16.68 19.47
N VAL A 346 35.58 15.97 18.96
CA VAL A 346 35.51 14.54 18.64
C VAL A 346 36.48 13.76 19.54
N GLY A 347 35.96 12.71 20.17
CA GLY A 347 36.75 11.73 20.93
C GLY A 347 36.77 10.37 20.23
N ILE A 348 37.96 9.77 20.13
CA ILE A 348 38.17 8.41 19.64
C ILE A 348 38.62 7.56 20.83
N GLY A 349 37.95 6.39 21.01
CA GLY A 349 38.24 5.52 22.16
C GLY A 349 37.84 6.14 23.53
N SER A 350 37.15 7.26 23.54
CA SER A 350 36.74 7.98 24.74
C SER A 350 35.31 7.63 25.12
N THR A 351 35.08 7.41 26.41
CA THR A 351 33.73 7.24 27.00
C THR A 351 33.18 8.54 27.59
N THR A 352 34.00 9.58 27.70
CA THR A 352 33.69 10.87 28.32
C THR A 352 33.54 11.99 27.29
N ASN A 353 33.04 13.13 27.75
CA ASN A 353 32.90 14.31 26.91
C ASN A 353 34.27 14.83 26.45
N PRO A 354 34.55 14.89 25.12
CA PRO A 354 35.83 15.40 24.64
C PRO A 354 35.96 16.90 24.92
N THR A 355 37.14 17.29 25.43
CA THR A 355 37.40 18.68 25.85
C THR A 355 38.20 19.48 24.81
N SER A 356 38.67 18.82 23.79
CA SER A 356 39.40 19.43 22.67
C SER A 356 38.83 18.94 21.33
N ARG A 357 39.11 19.67 20.23
CA ARG A 357 38.58 19.36 18.88
C ARG A 357 38.75 17.91 18.48
N LEU A 358 39.85 17.30 18.86
CA LEU A 358 40.10 15.87 18.74
C LEU A 358 40.68 15.36 20.06
N THR A 359 40.01 14.39 20.69
CA THR A 359 40.51 13.68 21.87
C THR A 359 40.63 12.19 21.52
N VAL A 360 41.83 11.64 21.54
CA VAL A 360 42.05 10.20 21.39
C VAL A 360 42.45 9.62 22.73
N THR A 361 41.67 8.64 23.22
CA THR A 361 42.00 7.91 24.44
C THR A 361 42.65 6.58 24.06
N GLY A 362 43.97 6.49 24.23
CA GLY A 362 44.80 5.38 23.78
C GLY A 362 45.78 5.81 22.67
N ASP A 363 46.36 4.83 22.04
CA ASP A 363 47.35 5.07 20.96
C ASP A 363 46.66 5.47 19.65
N ALA A 364 47.13 6.53 19.02
CA ALA A 364 46.74 6.93 17.67
C ALA A 364 47.87 6.60 16.70
N CYS A 365 47.67 5.62 15.80
CA CYS A 365 48.61 5.35 14.73
C CYS A 365 48.24 6.17 13.48
N VAL A 366 49.07 7.10 13.08
CA VAL A 366 48.82 8.01 11.97
C VAL A 366 49.99 7.91 10.97
N SER A 367 49.73 7.45 9.74
CA SER A 367 50.73 7.25 8.68
C SER A 367 50.78 8.41 7.67
N GLY A 368 50.74 9.64 8.11
CA GLY A 368 50.74 10.84 7.24
C GLY A 368 51.12 12.09 8.03
N VAL A 369 50.93 13.27 7.47
CA VAL A 369 51.28 14.56 8.11
C VAL A 369 50.14 15.08 8.96
N ILE A 370 50.36 15.34 10.24
CA ILE A 370 49.42 16.14 11.09
C ILE A 370 49.90 17.58 11.02
N THR A 371 49.09 18.47 10.43
CA THR A 371 49.30 19.92 10.53
C THR A 371 48.51 20.48 11.68
N ALA A 372 49.16 20.90 12.74
CA ALA A 372 48.55 21.56 13.87
C ALA A 372 49.27 22.86 14.16
N THR A 373 48.54 23.88 14.62
CA THR A 373 49.15 25.12 15.07
C THR A 373 49.96 24.95 16.37
N SER A 374 49.64 23.88 17.15
CA SER A 374 50.40 23.44 18.30
C SER A 374 50.12 21.99 18.66
N PHE A 375 51.16 21.29 19.14
CA PHE A 375 51.02 20.00 19.83
C PHE A 375 51.30 20.21 21.30
N SER A 376 50.40 19.78 22.19
CA SER A 376 50.58 19.82 23.65
C SER A 376 50.75 18.40 24.15
N GLY A 377 51.90 18.05 24.70
CA GLY A 377 52.23 16.72 25.18
C GLY A 377 53.65 16.31 24.73
N ASP A 378 54.13 15.13 25.16
CA ASP A 378 55.36 14.57 24.70
C ASP A 378 55.21 14.12 23.23
N GLY A 379 55.65 14.96 22.29
CA GLY A 379 55.57 14.76 20.86
C GLY A 379 56.67 13.87 20.27
N SER A 380 57.43 13.13 21.09
CA SER A 380 58.65 12.41 20.68
C SER A 380 58.43 11.23 19.69
N ALA A 381 57.19 10.85 19.39
CA ALA A 381 56.83 9.76 18.52
C ALA A 381 55.85 10.12 17.38
N LEU A 382 55.56 11.38 17.13
CA LEU A 382 54.60 11.78 16.10
C LEU A 382 55.20 11.70 14.70
N THR A 383 54.78 10.75 13.90
CA THR A 383 55.08 10.69 12.47
C THR A 383 53.81 10.53 11.67
N GLY A 384 53.40 11.56 10.96
CA GLY A 384 52.49 11.60 9.84
C GLY A 384 51.03 11.19 10.07
N VAL A 385 50.09 12.11 10.12
CA VAL A 385 48.65 11.87 10.14
C VAL A 385 47.96 12.72 9.07
N GLY A 386 47.13 12.12 8.28
CA GLY A 386 46.26 12.87 7.35
C GLY A 386 44.87 12.26 7.25
N PHE A 387 43.90 12.95 7.77
CA PHE A 387 42.56 12.96 7.19
C PHE A 387 42.38 14.37 6.62
N GLU A 388 42.67 14.53 5.35
CA GLU A 388 42.36 15.80 4.69
C GLU A 388 40.91 15.75 4.21
N GLN A 389 40.06 16.52 4.87
CA GLN A 389 38.93 17.09 4.19
C GLN A 389 39.52 18.04 3.15
N ASP A 390 39.24 17.79 1.88
CA ASP A 390 39.71 18.70 0.83
C ASP A 390 38.97 20.06 0.93
N SER A 391 39.39 21.02 0.14
CA SER A 391 38.82 22.37 0.10
C SER A 391 37.33 22.36 -0.30
N GLN A 392 36.83 21.26 -0.80
CA GLN A 392 35.44 21.03 -1.23
C GLN A 392 34.60 20.27 -0.19
N ALA A 393 35.10 20.10 1.02
CA ALA A 393 34.40 19.38 2.11
C ALA A 393 34.08 17.89 1.82
N ASN A 394 34.90 17.20 1.04
CA ASN A 394 34.79 15.76 0.85
C ASN A 394 35.57 14.99 1.94
N LEU A 395 34.96 13.90 2.42
CA LEU A 395 35.64 12.91 3.25
C LEU A 395 36.04 11.70 2.38
N VAL A 396 37.33 11.49 2.21
CA VAL A 396 37.84 10.42 1.35
C VAL A 396 38.77 9.50 2.14
N ALA A 397 38.49 8.20 2.12
CA ALA A 397 39.32 7.20 2.75
C ALA A 397 39.29 5.87 1.97
N GLY A 398 40.44 5.36 1.60
CA GLY A 398 40.64 4.13 0.85
C GLY A 398 41.40 4.34 -0.44
N ASP A 399 42.06 3.27 -0.90
CA ASP A 399 42.85 3.30 -2.14
C ASP A 399 41.95 3.59 -3.35
N GLY A 400 42.27 4.61 -4.16
CA GLY A 400 41.47 5.04 -5.31
C GLY A 400 40.14 5.69 -4.99
N ALA A 401 39.79 5.90 -3.71
CA ALA A 401 38.56 6.61 -3.35
C ALA A 401 38.62 8.06 -3.82
N GLY A 402 37.57 8.55 -4.51
CA GLY A 402 37.50 9.91 -5.03
C GLY A 402 38.65 10.29 -5.97
N ALA A 403 39.21 9.34 -6.70
CA ALA A 403 40.43 9.57 -7.51
C ALA A 403 40.26 10.63 -8.60
N ALA A 404 39.04 10.82 -9.14
CA ALA A 404 38.73 11.79 -10.18
C ALA A 404 38.16 13.12 -9.64
N LYS A 405 38.04 13.30 -8.32
CA LYS A 405 37.45 14.53 -7.76
C LYS A 405 38.19 15.78 -8.18
N ASP A 406 37.48 16.82 -8.48
CA ASP A 406 37.99 18.14 -8.90
C ASP A 406 37.42 19.27 -8.02
N ALA A 407 37.50 20.51 -8.49
CA ALA A 407 37.05 21.68 -7.74
C ALA A 407 35.51 21.74 -7.56
N ASP A 408 34.77 21.06 -8.42
CA ASP A 408 33.29 21.06 -8.42
C ASP A 408 32.70 19.86 -7.65
N THR A 409 33.53 18.95 -7.14
CA THR A 409 33.12 17.77 -6.35
C THR A 409 33.07 18.09 -4.86
N CYS A 410 31.88 18.33 -4.30
CA CYS A 410 31.72 18.85 -2.94
C CYS A 410 30.87 17.97 -2.01
N PHE A 411 31.14 18.05 -0.70
CA PHE A 411 30.33 17.46 0.36
C PHE A 411 30.10 15.94 0.24
N ASN A 412 31.05 15.17 -0.24
CA ASN A 412 30.92 13.72 -0.39
C ASN A 412 31.64 12.95 0.74
N ILE A 413 31.08 11.81 1.10
CA ILE A 413 31.74 10.80 1.94
C ILE A 413 32.05 9.59 1.07
N MET A 414 33.33 9.33 0.82
CA MET A 414 33.81 8.24 -0.03
C MET A 414 34.80 7.36 0.75
N ILE A 415 34.29 6.23 1.27
CA ILE A 415 35.10 5.33 2.11
C ILE A 415 35.09 3.92 1.52
N GLY A 416 36.28 3.42 1.18
CA GLY A 416 36.49 2.11 0.60
C GLY A 416 37.29 2.17 -0.67
N CYS A 417 37.92 1.05 -1.06
CA CYS A 417 38.69 0.97 -2.29
C CYS A 417 37.84 1.38 -3.51
N ASN A 418 38.29 2.33 -4.32
CA ASN A 418 37.61 2.90 -5.48
C ASN A 418 36.20 3.48 -5.19
N SER A 419 35.90 3.81 -3.96
CA SER A 419 34.63 4.47 -3.63
C SER A 419 34.57 5.85 -4.31
N GLY A 420 33.56 6.08 -5.17
CA GLY A 420 33.42 7.33 -5.91
C GLY A 420 34.61 7.64 -6.82
N ALA A 421 35.32 6.62 -7.33
CA ALA A 421 36.59 6.82 -8.03
C ALA A 421 36.50 7.74 -9.27
N ALA A 422 35.40 7.75 -9.96
CA ALA A 422 35.14 8.59 -11.13
C ALA A 422 34.39 9.90 -10.82
N LEU A 423 34.06 10.18 -9.54
CA LEU A 423 33.25 11.33 -9.15
C LEU A 423 34.02 12.62 -9.35
N ASN A 424 33.53 13.50 -10.25
CA ASN A 424 34.22 14.75 -10.63
C ASN A 424 33.28 15.99 -10.57
N GLU A 425 31.95 15.82 -10.57
CA GLU A 425 30.98 16.94 -10.49
C GLU A 425 29.87 16.68 -9.48
N GLY A 426 29.82 15.48 -8.86
CA GLY A 426 28.71 15.08 -7.99
C GLY A 426 28.92 15.47 -6.53
N ASP A 427 27.82 15.92 -5.90
CA ASP A 427 27.82 16.44 -4.53
C ASP A 427 26.92 15.65 -3.58
N HIS A 428 27.22 15.79 -2.26
CA HIS A 428 26.35 15.28 -1.19
C HIS A 428 26.14 13.75 -1.26
N ASN A 429 27.12 12.99 -1.72
CA ASN A 429 27.03 11.54 -1.79
C ASN A 429 27.66 10.89 -0.55
N VAL A 430 27.06 9.81 -0.09
CA VAL A 430 27.61 8.90 0.92
C VAL A 430 27.91 7.57 0.24
N LEU A 431 29.18 7.30 -0.04
CA LEU A 431 29.66 6.14 -0.77
C LEU A 431 30.54 5.29 0.16
N LEU A 432 29.98 4.22 0.73
CA LEU A 432 30.71 3.37 1.68
C LEU A 432 30.81 1.94 1.14
N GLY A 433 32.01 1.50 0.86
CA GLY A 433 32.29 0.14 0.39
C GLY A 433 33.24 0.12 -0.80
N CYS A 434 33.83 -1.04 -1.04
CA CYS A 434 34.68 -1.25 -2.20
C CYS A 434 33.84 -1.06 -3.49
N ASN A 435 34.35 -0.24 -4.40
CA ASN A 435 33.72 0.16 -5.67
C ASN A 435 32.29 0.79 -5.50
N SER A 436 31.95 1.29 -4.33
CA SER A 436 30.68 2.01 -4.14
C SER A 436 30.67 3.27 -5.00
N GLY A 437 29.72 3.37 -5.94
CA GLY A 437 29.62 4.49 -6.87
C GLY A 437 30.87 4.71 -7.74
N CYS A 438 31.66 3.66 -8.03
CA CYS A 438 33.00 3.83 -8.63
C CYS A 438 32.99 4.49 -10.01
N LYS A 439 31.87 4.44 -10.76
CA LYS A 439 31.72 5.13 -12.06
C LYS A 439 30.84 6.37 -11.98
N LEU A 440 30.39 6.75 -10.78
CA LEU A 440 29.60 7.95 -10.59
C LEU A 440 30.44 9.18 -10.95
N THR A 441 29.98 10.02 -11.87
CA THR A 441 30.64 11.22 -12.32
C THR A 441 30.02 12.49 -11.75
N SER A 442 28.76 12.77 -12.12
CA SER A 442 28.06 14.00 -11.73
C SER A 442 26.80 13.74 -10.88
N GLY A 443 26.58 12.51 -10.43
CA GLY A 443 25.42 12.18 -9.59
C GLY A 443 25.51 12.75 -8.18
N CYS A 444 24.41 13.30 -7.66
CA CYS A 444 24.32 13.98 -6.37
C CYS A 444 23.32 13.33 -5.41
N GLN A 445 23.53 13.58 -4.09
CA GLN A 445 22.59 13.23 -3.03
C GLN A 445 22.28 11.73 -2.95
N ASN A 446 23.30 10.90 -3.14
CA ASN A 446 23.16 9.46 -3.07
C ASN A 446 23.71 8.88 -1.77
N VAL A 447 23.13 7.78 -1.33
CA VAL A 447 23.63 6.95 -0.24
C VAL A 447 23.89 5.55 -0.79
N PHE A 448 25.17 5.21 -1.05
CA PHE A 448 25.58 3.88 -1.51
C PHE A 448 26.42 3.18 -0.45
N LEU A 449 25.85 2.16 0.17
CA LEU A 449 26.48 1.39 1.25
C LEU A 449 26.63 -0.08 0.84
N GLY A 450 27.83 -0.52 0.58
CA GLY A 450 28.15 -1.91 0.25
C GLY A 450 29.09 -2.04 -0.92
N GLN A 451 29.67 -3.21 -1.06
CA GLN A 451 30.54 -3.53 -2.19
C GLN A 451 29.76 -3.41 -3.51
N ASP A 452 30.32 -2.70 -4.48
CA ASP A 452 29.75 -2.45 -5.80
C ASP A 452 28.34 -1.79 -5.76
N ALA A 453 27.93 -1.19 -4.64
CA ALA A 453 26.66 -0.46 -4.58
C ALA A 453 26.71 0.74 -5.55
N GLY A 454 25.74 0.83 -6.48
CA GLY A 454 25.68 1.89 -7.48
C GLY A 454 26.87 2.00 -8.43
N CYS A 455 27.71 0.95 -8.52
CA CYS A 455 29.04 1.03 -9.16
C CYS A 455 29.00 1.48 -10.63
N ASN A 456 28.00 1.12 -11.42
CA ASN A 456 27.92 1.48 -12.84
C ASN A 456 27.13 2.79 -13.11
N GLY A 457 26.59 3.41 -12.07
CA GLY A 457 25.88 4.68 -12.19
C GLY A 457 26.83 5.81 -12.54
N THR A 458 26.51 6.60 -13.55
CA THR A 458 27.30 7.78 -13.95
C THR A 458 26.67 9.08 -13.46
N THR A 459 25.38 9.24 -13.62
CA THR A 459 24.62 10.46 -13.30
C THR A 459 23.42 10.21 -12.38
N VAL A 460 23.49 9.15 -11.55
CA VAL A 460 22.43 8.79 -10.59
C VAL A 460 22.30 9.86 -9.50
N ASN A 461 21.08 10.28 -9.19
CA ASN A 461 20.81 11.28 -8.16
C ASN A 461 19.76 10.80 -7.14
N ASN A 462 19.82 11.33 -5.91
CA ASN A 462 18.79 11.14 -4.89
C ASN A 462 18.44 9.67 -4.63
N SER A 463 19.42 8.77 -4.66
CA SER A 463 19.19 7.33 -4.54
C SER A 463 19.83 6.73 -3.30
N VAL A 464 19.20 5.71 -2.75
CA VAL A 464 19.69 4.96 -1.59
C VAL A 464 19.94 3.51 -2.00
N PHE A 465 21.21 3.09 -2.09
CA PHE A 465 21.61 1.73 -2.41
C PHE A 465 22.39 1.12 -1.24
N ILE A 466 21.80 0.18 -0.54
CA ILE A 466 22.39 -0.44 0.64
C ILE A 466 22.45 -1.96 0.45
N GLY A 467 23.64 -2.50 0.37
CA GLY A 467 23.90 -3.92 0.20
C GLY A 467 24.91 -4.21 -0.90
N ASN A 468 25.47 -5.42 -0.88
CA ASN A 468 26.37 -5.88 -1.93
C ASN A 468 25.64 -5.86 -3.29
N LEU A 469 26.22 -5.21 -4.29
CA LEU A 469 25.67 -5.06 -5.65
C LEU A 469 24.33 -4.29 -5.72
N ALA A 470 23.86 -3.69 -4.63
CA ALA A 470 22.62 -2.92 -4.65
C ALA A 470 22.70 -1.76 -5.65
N GLY A 471 21.74 -1.63 -6.56
CA GLY A 471 21.71 -0.61 -7.59
C GLY A 471 22.90 -0.61 -8.55
N LYS A 472 23.71 -1.68 -8.59
CA LYS A 472 24.99 -1.70 -9.33
C LYS A 472 24.89 -1.25 -10.78
N GLY A 473 23.84 -1.66 -11.47
CA GLY A 473 23.65 -1.40 -12.88
C GLY A 473 22.85 -0.13 -13.21
N GLN A 474 22.37 0.61 -12.22
CA GLN A 474 21.63 1.86 -12.46
C GLN A 474 22.58 2.88 -13.09
N SER A 475 22.31 3.30 -14.33
CA SER A 475 23.25 4.09 -15.11
C SER A 475 23.00 5.59 -15.05
N THR A 476 21.74 5.97 -15.14
CA THR A 476 21.31 7.37 -15.16
C THR A 476 20.15 7.60 -14.21
N ASN A 477 19.28 8.37 -14.18
CA ASN A 477 18.08 8.57 -13.36
C ASN A 477 18.18 8.10 -11.90
N GLY A 478 17.72 8.89 -10.99
CA GLY A 478 17.79 8.64 -9.57
C GLY A 478 16.45 8.41 -8.89
N GLN A 479 16.43 8.75 -7.59
CA GLN A 479 15.27 8.63 -6.71
C GLN A 479 14.82 7.17 -6.52
N ASN A 480 15.79 6.25 -6.55
CA ASN A 480 15.55 4.84 -6.28
C ASN A 480 16.05 4.45 -4.88
N VAL A 481 15.33 3.55 -4.24
CA VAL A 481 15.73 2.92 -2.99
C VAL A 481 15.95 1.43 -3.24
N ALA A 482 17.17 0.95 -3.10
CA ALA A 482 17.53 -0.46 -3.21
C ALA A 482 18.25 -0.90 -1.93
N ILE A 483 17.61 -1.68 -1.10
CA ILE A 483 18.18 -2.17 0.16
C ILE A 483 18.14 -3.71 0.17
N GLY A 484 19.31 -4.30 0.16
CA GLY A 484 19.53 -5.75 0.13
C GLY A 484 20.56 -6.15 -0.89
N ALA A 485 21.19 -7.31 -0.70
CA ALA A 485 22.13 -7.84 -1.68
C ALA A 485 21.46 -8.01 -3.05
N GLU A 486 22.11 -7.54 -4.10
CA GLU A 486 21.63 -7.59 -5.49
C GLU A 486 20.26 -6.90 -5.73
N ALA A 487 19.74 -6.10 -4.80
CA ALA A 487 18.56 -5.29 -5.06
C ALA A 487 18.83 -4.31 -6.20
N MET A 488 18.00 -4.32 -7.27
CA MET A 488 18.13 -3.49 -8.48
C MET A 488 19.51 -3.58 -9.15
N CYS A 489 20.18 -4.74 -9.11
CA CYS A 489 21.58 -4.83 -9.54
C CYS A 489 21.80 -4.88 -11.06
N CYS A 490 20.83 -5.25 -11.87
CA CYS A 490 21.04 -5.52 -13.31
C CYS A 490 21.12 -4.27 -14.21
N GLY A 491 20.86 -3.11 -13.67
CA GLY A 491 20.96 -1.88 -14.44
C GLY A 491 19.68 -1.42 -15.10
N GLY A 492 19.64 -0.12 -15.33
CA GLY A 492 18.48 0.49 -15.99
C GLY A 492 18.42 2.00 -15.85
N THR A 493 17.40 2.56 -16.46
CA THR A 493 17.07 3.99 -16.44
C THR A 493 15.78 4.31 -15.67
N GLY A 494 15.20 3.29 -15.01
CA GLY A 494 14.00 3.46 -14.21
C GLY A 494 14.23 4.31 -12.96
N PHE A 495 13.24 5.08 -12.54
CA PHE A 495 13.31 6.02 -11.40
C PHE A 495 12.13 5.88 -10.44
N HIS A 496 12.26 6.40 -9.22
CA HIS A 496 11.27 6.33 -8.15
C HIS A 496 10.90 4.88 -7.75
N ASN A 497 11.82 3.94 -7.85
CA ASN A 497 11.58 2.57 -7.46
C ASN A 497 12.05 2.32 -6.02
N VAL A 498 11.32 1.49 -5.29
CA VAL A 498 11.69 1.02 -3.95
C VAL A 498 11.86 -0.49 -4.00
N SER A 499 13.06 -0.98 -3.69
CA SER A 499 13.39 -2.40 -3.66
C SER A 499 14.03 -2.78 -2.32
N LEU A 500 13.28 -3.49 -1.47
CA LEU A 500 13.74 -3.89 -0.14
C LEU A 500 13.80 -5.42 -0.04
N GLY A 501 14.99 -5.95 0.04
CA GLY A 501 15.25 -7.39 0.17
C GLY A 501 16.31 -7.88 -0.82
N SER A 502 16.95 -9.00 -0.51
CA SER A 502 17.92 -9.59 -1.43
C SER A 502 17.26 -9.96 -2.76
N GLY A 503 17.84 -9.52 -3.87
CA GLY A 503 17.31 -9.72 -5.21
C GLY A 503 15.98 -9.00 -5.50
N ALA A 504 15.48 -8.14 -4.61
CA ALA A 504 14.26 -7.38 -4.85
C ALA A 504 14.48 -6.42 -6.04
N GLY A 505 13.53 -6.41 -6.98
CA GLY A 505 13.61 -5.58 -8.18
C GLY A 505 14.87 -5.78 -8.98
N LYS A 506 15.51 -6.97 -8.91
CA LYS A 506 16.90 -7.21 -9.39
C LYS A 506 17.19 -6.59 -10.74
N CYS A 507 16.31 -6.75 -11.71
CA CYS A 507 16.49 -6.22 -13.05
C CYS A 507 15.37 -5.28 -13.48
N ILE A 508 15.03 -4.31 -12.65
CA ILE A 508 14.18 -3.17 -13.06
C ILE A 508 15.05 -2.30 -13.99
N THR A 509 14.79 -2.39 -15.29
CA THR A 509 15.60 -1.73 -16.32
C THR A 509 15.08 -0.34 -16.66
N SER A 510 13.90 -0.22 -17.25
CA SER A 510 13.27 1.08 -17.53
C SER A 510 11.96 1.31 -16.74
N GLY A 511 11.52 0.31 -15.97
CA GLY A 511 10.32 0.43 -15.12
C GLY A 511 10.52 1.46 -14.02
N SER A 512 9.50 2.29 -13.78
CA SER A 512 9.56 3.36 -12.79
C SER A 512 8.40 3.29 -11.81
N LYS A 513 8.59 3.87 -10.62
CA LYS A 513 7.56 3.94 -9.59
C LYS A 513 7.06 2.55 -9.14
N ASN A 514 7.96 1.57 -9.09
CA ASN A 514 7.67 0.23 -8.60
C ASN A 514 8.12 0.08 -7.15
N VAL A 515 7.38 -0.72 -6.40
CA VAL A 515 7.71 -1.11 -5.02
C VAL A 515 7.90 -2.62 -4.99
N ALA A 516 9.12 -3.09 -4.75
CA ALA A 516 9.47 -4.49 -4.61
C ALA A 516 10.01 -4.76 -3.20
N ILE A 517 9.23 -5.40 -2.35
CA ILE A 517 9.61 -5.68 -0.96
C ILE A 517 9.57 -7.19 -0.71
N GLY A 518 10.69 -7.77 -0.37
CA GLY A 518 10.85 -9.19 -0.08
C GLY A 518 11.93 -9.84 -0.93
N PHE A 519 12.39 -11.02 -0.51
CA PHE A 519 13.37 -11.80 -1.24
C PHE A 519 12.87 -12.11 -2.67
N ASN A 520 13.64 -11.70 -3.67
CA ASN A 520 13.31 -11.89 -5.08
C ASN A 520 11.91 -11.38 -5.51
N ALA A 521 11.34 -10.39 -4.84
CA ALA A 521 10.18 -9.67 -5.33
C ALA A 521 10.56 -8.93 -6.63
N MET A 522 9.76 -9.02 -7.71
CA MET A 522 10.06 -8.47 -9.05
C MET A 522 11.46 -8.84 -9.57
N PHE A 523 11.85 -10.10 -9.43
CA PHE A 523 13.21 -10.58 -9.76
C PHE A 523 13.48 -10.73 -11.27
N SER A 524 12.53 -10.52 -12.15
CA SER A 524 12.62 -10.77 -13.60
C SER A 524 13.86 -10.17 -14.26
N ALA A 525 14.31 -10.76 -15.34
CA ALA A 525 15.52 -10.34 -16.07
C ALA A 525 15.37 -8.96 -16.78
N ASN A 526 14.17 -8.47 -16.99
CA ASN A 526 13.94 -7.18 -17.63
C ASN A 526 12.58 -6.61 -17.21
N VAL A 527 12.54 -5.78 -16.19
CA VAL A 527 11.32 -5.11 -15.73
C VAL A 527 11.25 -3.71 -16.34
N THR A 528 10.36 -3.55 -17.31
CA THR A 528 10.05 -2.26 -17.98
C THR A 528 8.73 -1.67 -17.50
N GLY A 529 7.88 -2.48 -16.86
CA GLY A 529 6.60 -2.06 -16.32
C GLY A 529 6.72 -1.07 -15.17
N ALA A 530 5.74 -0.19 -15.00
CA ALA A 530 5.72 0.89 -14.02
C ALA A 530 4.51 0.79 -13.08
N TYR A 531 4.59 1.50 -11.94
CA TYR A 531 3.53 1.58 -10.93
C TYR A 531 3.12 0.22 -10.34
N ASN A 532 4.04 -0.73 -10.20
CA ASN A 532 3.75 -2.03 -9.63
C ASN A 532 4.18 -2.10 -8.16
N VAL A 533 3.40 -2.80 -7.35
CA VAL A 533 3.70 -3.11 -5.97
C VAL A 533 3.84 -4.63 -5.83
N ALA A 534 5.00 -5.11 -5.43
CA ALA A 534 5.25 -6.51 -5.09
C ALA A 534 5.77 -6.60 -3.66
N PHE A 535 4.96 -7.13 -2.79
CA PHE A 535 5.29 -7.30 -1.38
C PHE A 535 5.22 -8.78 -0.98
N GLY A 536 6.36 -9.39 -0.78
CA GLY A 536 6.48 -10.78 -0.35
C GLY A 536 7.58 -11.55 -1.10
N HIS A 537 7.95 -12.68 -0.55
CA HIS A 537 8.91 -13.62 -1.15
C HIS A 537 8.45 -14.07 -2.53
N TYR A 538 9.24 -13.82 -3.57
CA TYR A 538 8.91 -14.08 -4.99
C TYR A 538 7.61 -13.42 -5.49
N ALA A 539 7.07 -12.39 -4.85
CA ALA A 539 5.93 -11.65 -5.38
C ALA A 539 6.30 -11.01 -6.74
N SER A 540 5.45 -11.18 -7.75
CA SER A 540 5.66 -10.69 -9.13
C SER A 540 7.05 -10.98 -9.70
N CYS A 541 7.72 -12.07 -9.30
CA CYS A 541 9.13 -12.27 -9.62
C CYS A 541 9.43 -12.47 -11.12
N ARG A 542 8.43 -12.67 -11.95
CA ARG A 542 8.56 -12.78 -13.42
C ARG A 542 8.00 -11.58 -14.18
N LEU A 543 7.61 -10.52 -13.50
CA LEU A 543 7.07 -9.32 -14.13
C LEU A 543 8.10 -8.72 -15.11
N THR A 544 7.65 -8.37 -16.31
CA THR A 544 8.46 -7.71 -17.33
C THR A 544 7.89 -6.35 -17.71
N SER A 545 6.79 -6.29 -18.45
CA SER A 545 6.22 -5.04 -18.97
C SER A 545 4.85 -4.67 -18.38
N GLY A 546 4.28 -5.51 -17.51
CA GLY A 546 2.98 -5.20 -16.88
C GLY A 546 3.04 -3.97 -15.98
N ASN A 547 1.98 -3.16 -15.98
CA ASN A 547 1.87 -1.92 -15.22
C ASN A 547 0.73 -1.97 -14.21
N ASN A 548 0.81 -1.13 -13.17
CA ASN A 548 -0.27 -0.93 -12.20
C ASN A 548 -0.71 -2.22 -11.50
N ASN A 549 0.20 -3.15 -11.23
CA ASN A 549 -0.12 -4.39 -10.53
C ASN A 549 0.19 -4.26 -9.04
N VAL A 550 -0.64 -4.88 -8.21
CA VAL A 550 -0.43 -5.04 -6.77
C VAL A 550 -0.33 -6.54 -6.47
N ALA A 551 0.81 -6.98 -5.95
CA ALA A 551 1.04 -8.35 -5.53
C ALA A 551 1.54 -8.38 -4.07
N VAL A 552 0.72 -8.85 -3.16
CA VAL A 552 1.02 -8.90 -1.72
C VAL A 552 0.90 -10.33 -1.23
N GLY A 553 2.01 -10.95 -0.87
CA GLY A 553 2.08 -12.32 -0.37
C GLY A 553 3.18 -13.15 -1.06
N THR A 554 3.55 -14.26 -0.45
CA THR A 554 4.51 -15.21 -1.03
C THR A 554 4.02 -15.69 -2.40
N CYS A 555 4.84 -15.53 -3.44
CA CYS A 555 4.52 -15.94 -4.82
C CYS A 555 3.22 -15.34 -5.38
N ALA A 556 2.70 -14.25 -4.82
CA ALA A 556 1.55 -13.53 -5.37
C ALA A 556 1.93 -12.96 -6.75
N GLY A 557 1.09 -13.17 -7.76
CA GLY A 557 1.32 -12.72 -9.13
C GLY A 557 2.62 -13.22 -9.78
N ARG A 558 3.17 -14.34 -9.30
CA ARG A 558 4.55 -14.78 -9.60
C ARG A 558 4.86 -14.86 -11.10
N LYS A 559 3.94 -15.38 -11.92
CA LYS A 559 4.15 -15.57 -13.37
C LYS A 559 3.57 -14.44 -14.23
N ASN A 560 2.99 -13.41 -13.63
CA ASN A 560 2.53 -12.25 -14.38
C ASN A 560 3.74 -11.55 -15.02
N GLN A 561 3.82 -11.61 -16.34
CA GLN A 561 4.91 -10.98 -17.09
C GLN A 561 4.47 -9.64 -17.69
N THR A 562 3.37 -9.63 -18.38
CA THR A 562 2.89 -8.50 -19.18
C THR A 562 1.53 -7.96 -18.76
N GLY A 563 0.77 -8.73 -17.96
CA GLY A 563 -0.56 -8.34 -17.51
C GLY A 563 -0.51 -7.09 -16.62
N SER A 564 -1.46 -6.19 -16.81
CA SER A 564 -1.53 -4.90 -16.13
C SER A 564 -2.81 -4.77 -15.31
N GLY A 565 -2.78 -3.88 -14.31
CA GLY A 565 -3.97 -3.58 -13.49
C GLY A 565 -4.44 -4.74 -12.61
N ASN A 566 -3.57 -5.69 -12.27
CA ASN A 566 -3.96 -6.83 -11.43
C ASN A 566 -3.76 -6.55 -9.95
N VAL A 567 -4.63 -7.12 -9.13
CA VAL A 567 -4.53 -7.12 -7.66
C VAL A 567 -4.46 -8.57 -7.18
N HIS A 568 -3.31 -8.99 -6.67
CA HIS A 568 -3.06 -10.31 -6.12
C HIS A 568 -2.69 -10.20 -4.63
N ILE A 569 -3.57 -10.53 -3.72
CA ILE A 569 -3.35 -10.42 -2.28
C ILE A 569 -3.54 -11.78 -1.61
N GLY A 570 -2.49 -12.33 -1.08
CA GLY A 570 -2.44 -13.62 -0.40
C GLY A 570 -1.32 -14.52 -0.94
N PRO A 571 -0.86 -15.50 -0.16
CA PRO A 571 0.11 -16.47 -0.64
C PRO A 571 -0.39 -17.17 -1.91
N PHE A 572 0.43 -17.20 -2.96
CA PHE A 572 0.14 -17.79 -4.27
C PHE A 572 -1.10 -17.22 -4.98
N ALA A 573 -1.70 -16.11 -4.53
CA ALA A 573 -2.80 -15.45 -5.22
C ALA A 573 -2.35 -15.06 -6.65
N GLY A 574 -3.10 -15.45 -7.67
CA GLY A 574 -2.78 -15.18 -9.06
C GLY A 574 -1.39 -15.67 -9.52
N CYS A 575 -0.83 -16.68 -8.86
CA CYS A 575 0.57 -17.11 -9.10
C CYS A 575 0.90 -17.42 -10.57
N ASN A 576 -0.05 -17.92 -11.34
CA ASN A 576 0.10 -18.23 -12.76
C ASN A 576 -0.59 -17.20 -13.68
N ASN A 577 -1.17 -16.13 -13.15
CA ASN A 577 -1.85 -15.12 -13.94
C ASN A 577 -0.89 -14.40 -14.89
N GLN A 578 -1.29 -14.25 -16.13
CA GLN A 578 -0.61 -13.46 -17.17
C GLN A 578 -1.57 -12.46 -17.84
N GLY A 579 -2.84 -12.48 -17.48
CA GLY A 579 -3.87 -11.55 -17.96
C GLY A 579 -3.85 -10.22 -17.20
N SER A 580 -4.72 -9.32 -17.59
CA SER A 580 -4.85 -7.96 -17.05
C SER A 580 -6.18 -7.75 -16.33
N GLY A 581 -6.23 -6.76 -15.44
CA GLY A 581 -7.46 -6.35 -14.76
C GLY A 581 -8.01 -7.38 -13.77
N ASN A 582 -7.22 -8.35 -13.32
CA ASN A 582 -7.70 -9.40 -12.41
C ASN A 582 -7.56 -8.99 -10.95
N ILE A 583 -8.56 -9.32 -10.14
CA ILE A 583 -8.55 -9.14 -8.68
C ILE A 583 -8.59 -10.52 -8.03
N MET A 584 -7.51 -10.92 -7.36
CA MET A 584 -7.37 -12.20 -6.69
C MET A 584 -6.94 -11.99 -5.24
N ILE A 585 -7.87 -12.22 -4.32
CA ILE A 585 -7.66 -11.97 -2.89
C ILE A 585 -7.91 -13.26 -2.11
N GLY A 586 -6.90 -13.75 -1.44
CA GLY A 586 -6.91 -14.98 -0.65
C GLY A 586 -5.78 -15.92 -1.03
N GLU A 587 -5.40 -16.80 -0.12
CA GLU A 587 -4.40 -17.85 -0.37
C GLU A 587 -4.82 -18.69 -1.60
N GLU A 588 -3.91 -18.81 -2.58
CA GLU A 588 -4.11 -19.56 -3.83
C GLU A 588 -5.32 -19.11 -4.68
N SER A 589 -5.91 -17.97 -4.40
CA SER A 589 -7.01 -17.42 -5.21
C SER A 589 -6.54 -17.22 -6.65
N GLY A 590 -7.25 -17.77 -7.61
CA GLY A 590 -6.92 -17.69 -9.04
C GLY A 590 -5.55 -18.25 -9.41
N ARG A 591 -4.97 -19.17 -8.63
CA ARG A 591 -3.61 -19.71 -8.86
C ARG A 591 -3.42 -20.33 -10.25
N GLY A 592 -4.44 -20.97 -10.78
CA GLY A 592 -4.40 -21.68 -12.07
C GLY A 592 -4.68 -20.82 -13.29
N ILE A 593 -5.10 -19.57 -13.14
CA ILE A 593 -5.49 -18.74 -14.27
C ILE A 593 -4.27 -18.36 -15.12
N GLY A 594 -4.41 -18.51 -16.44
CA GLY A 594 -3.38 -18.17 -17.43
C GLY A 594 -3.47 -16.71 -17.89
N GLY A 595 -3.52 -16.47 -19.20
CA GLY A 595 -3.56 -15.15 -19.84
C GLY A 595 -4.97 -14.55 -19.97
N HIS A 596 -5.84 -14.71 -19.00
CA HIS A 596 -7.24 -14.27 -19.07
C HIS A 596 -7.46 -13.01 -18.21
N ASP A 597 -8.37 -12.13 -18.64
CA ASP A 597 -8.52 -10.78 -18.15
C ASP A 597 -9.78 -10.57 -17.31
N ASN A 598 -9.75 -9.52 -16.48
CA ASN A 598 -10.92 -8.97 -15.77
C ASN A 598 -11.66 -9.98 -14.88
N ASN A 599 -10.95 -10.91 -14.25
CA ASN A 599 -11.53 -11.85 -13.31
C ASN A 599 -11.46 -11.32 -11.87
N ILE A 600 -12.47 -11.63 -11.07
CA ILE A 600 -12.54 -11.28 -9.64
C ILE A 600 -12.66 -12.56 -8.83
N PHE A 601 -11.61 -12.96 -8.12
CA PHE A 601 -11.57 -14.14 -7.28
C PHE A 601 -11.23 -13.77 -5.84
N ILE A 602 -12.17 -13.93 -4.94
CA ILE A 602 -12.02 -13.52 -3.53
C ILE A 602 -12.32 -14.71 -2.62
N GLY A 603 -11.34 -15.12 -1.86
CA GLY A 603 -11.41 -16.22 -0.91
C GLY A 603 -10.24 -17.19 -1.06
N LYS A 604 -9.94 -17.93 -0.01
CA LYS A 604 -8.93 -18.98 -0.03
C LYS A 604 -9.30 -20.03 -1.10
N PHE A 605 -8.38 -20.34 -2.00
CA PHE A 605 -8.57 -21.27 -3.12
C PHE A 605 -9.73 -20.91 -4.08
N ALA A 606 -10.23 -19.69 -4.06
CA ALA A 606 -11.25 -19.27 -5.02
C ALA A 606 -10.71 -19.39 -6.44
N ALA A 607 -11.39 -20.15 -7.30
CA ALA A 607 -11.02 -20.45 -8.68
C ALA A 607 -9.54 -20.92 -8.87
N CYS A 608 -8.95 -21.59 -7.88
CA CYS A 608 -7.52 -21.96 -7.91
C CYS A 608 -7.13 -22.93 -9.02
N ALA A 609 -8.05 -23.74 -9.49
CA ALA A 609 -7.86 -24.71 -10.59
C ALA A 609 -8.35 -24.17 -11.95
N GLN A 610 -8.86 -22.96 -12.02
CA GLN A 610 -9.35 -22.34 -13.26
C GLN A 610 -8.18 -21.99 -14.18
N SER A 611 -8.20 -22.47 -15.40
CA SER A 611 -7.13 -22.23 -16.37
C SER A 611 -7.55 -21.37 -17.56
N GLN A 612 -8.84 -21.09 -17.74
CA GLN A 612 -9.36 -20.37 -18.90
C GLN A 612 -10.55 -19.46 -18.55
N GLY A 613 -10.75 -18.42 -19.36
CA GLY A 613 -11.89 -17.52 -19.32
C GLY A 613 -11.64 -16.17 -18.66
N SER A 614 -12.25 -15.14 -19.21
CA SER A 614 -12.19 -13.74 -18.76
C SER A 614 -13.51 -13.28 -18.17
N CYS A 615 -13.48 -12.18 -17.41
CA CYS A 615 -14.67 -11.57 -16.82
C CYS A 615 -15.44 -12.52 -15.87
N ASN A 616 -14.75 -13.39 -15.16
CA ASN A 616 -15.35 -14.32 -14.21
C ASN A 616 -15.29 -13.75 -12.78
N ILE A 617 -16.28 -14.09 -11.99
CA ILE A 617 -16.36 -13.72 -10.57
C ILE A 617 -16.50 -14.99 -9.72
N ALA A 618 -15.57 -15.23 -8.81
CA ALA A 618 -15.64 -16.30 -7.83
C ALA A 618 -15.41 -15.74 -6.42
N ILE A 619 -16.38 -15.85 -5.55
CA ILE A 619 -16.31 -15.32 -4.18
C ILE A 619 -16.62 -16.42 -3.17
N GLY A 620 -15.66 -16.72 -2.32
CA GLY A 620 -15.75 -17.68 -1.23
C GLY A 620 -14.60 -18.68 -1.19
N CYS A 621 -14.50 -19.42 -0.11
CA CYS A 621 -13.45 -20.41 0.10
C CYS A 621 -13.65 -21.64 -0.80
N HIS A 622 -12.62 -22.07 -1.54
CA HIS A 622 -12.66 -23.22 -2.47
C HIS A 622 -13.73 -23.15 -3.57
N VAL A 623 -14.26 -21.98 -3.88
CA VAL A 623 -15.27 -21.81 -4.94
C VAL A 623 -14.63 -22.03 -6.32
N CYS A 624 -15.19 -22.94 -7.12
CA CYS A 624 -14.75 -23.22 -8.49
C CYS A 624 -15.75 -22.71 -9.54
N LEU A 625 -15.23 -22.34 -10.73
CA LEU A 625 -16.02 -21.83 -11.88
C LEU A 625 -16.20 -22.92 -12.95
N ALA A 626 -16.65 -24.09 -12.67
CA ALA A 626 -16.85 -25.14 -13.66
C ALA A 626 -18.32 -25.25 -14.08
N ILE A 627 -18.87 -24.17 -14.66
CA ILE A 627 -20.30 -24.10 -15.00
C ILE A 627 -20.54 -24.29 -16.50
N CYS A 628 -19.55 -24.01 -17.35
CA CYS A 628 -19.64 -24.18 -18.80
C CYS A 628 -18.63 -25.23 -19.29
N SER A 629 -19.08 -26.24 -20.03
CA SER A 629 -18.24 -27.22 -20.70
C SER A 629 -17.83 -26.68 -22.08
N GLY A 630 -16.55 -26.27 -22.24
CA GLY A 630 -15.99 -25.84 -23.54
C GLY A 630 -14.79 -24.90 -23.39
N THR A 631 -14.07 -24.70 -24.50
CA THR A 631 -12.96 -23.72 -24.60
C THR A 631 -13.53 -22.32 -24.59
N GLY A 632 -13.48 -21.62 -23.41
CA GLY A 632 -13.91 -20.23 -23.31
C GLY A 632 -14.87 -19.96 -22.16
N SER A 633 -14.55 -20.40 -20.96
CA SER A 633 -15.39 -20.19 -19.76
C SER A 633 -15.37 -18.74 -19.23
N SER A 634 -15.78 -17.77 -20.03
CA SER A 634 -15.87 -16.34 -19.63
C SER A 634 -17.25 -15.97 -19.08
N ASN A 635 -17.34 -14.84 -18.38
CA ASN A 635 -18.58 -14.27 -17.87
C ASN A 635 -19.33 -15.17 -16.87
N GLN A 636 -18.62 -15.93 -16.08
CA GLN A 636 -19.20 -16.80 -15.06
C GLN A 636 -19.21 -16.11 -13.67
N LEU A 637 -20.19 -16.42 -12.88
CA LEU A 637 -20.31 -16.01 -11.48
C LEU A 637 -20.44 -17.25 -10.60
N ALA A 638 -19.66 -17.32 -9.52
CA ALA A 638 -19.89 -18.30 -8.46
C ALA A 638 -19.65 -17.65 -7.08
N ILE A 639 -20.65 -17.72 -6.23
CA ILE A 639 -20.58 -17.26 -4.83
C ILE A 639 -20.98 -18.44 -3.94
N GLY A 640 -20.13 -18.82 -3.00
CA GLY A 640 -20.40 -19.95 -2.13
C GLY A 640 -19.17 -20.42 -1.33
N VAL A 641 -19.17 -21.68 -0.90
CA VAL A 641 -18.05 -22.30 -0.20
C VAL A 641 -17.85 -23.72 -0.75
N GLY A 642 -16.63 -24.05 -1.17
CA GLY A 642 -16.33 -25.37 -1.74
C GLY A 642 -17.15 -25.69 -2.99
N GLY A 643 -17.82 -26.83 -2.99
CA GLY A 643 -18.76 -27.23 -4.03
C GLY A 643 -20.15 -26.60 -3.89
N ASP A 644 -20.48 -26.05 -2.71
CA ASP A 644 -21.77 -25.46 -2.39
C ASP A 644 -21.80 -24.00 -2.87
N ARG A 645 -22.38 -23.80 -4.03
CA ARG A 645 -22.51 -22.47 -4.65
C ARG A 645 -23.92 -21.93 -4.37
N TRP A 646 -24.00 -20.85 -3.64
CA TRP A 646 -25.26 -20.20 -3.30
C TRP A 646 -25.84 -19.43 -4.49
N ILE A 647 -24.95 -18.78 -5.26
CA ILE A 647 -25.31 -18.05 -6.46
C ILE A 647 -24.33 -18.44 -7.57
N VAL A 648 -24.84 -18.78 -8.73
CA VAL A 648 -24.05 -19.08 -9.93
C VAL A 648 -24.57 -18.26 -11.11
N GLY A 649 -23.65 -17.85 -11.98
CA GLY A 649 -23.97 -17.28 -13.30
C GLY A 649 -23.21 -18.03 -14.36
N ASN A 650 -23.87 -18.50 -15.42
CA ASN A 650 -23.21 -19.17 -16.53
C ASN A 650 -22.89 -18.21 -17.69
N CYS A 651 -22.14 -18.69 -18.68
CA CYS A 651 -21.74 -17.94 -19.86
C CYS A 651 -22.91 -17.48 -20.75
N ASP A 652 -24.09 -18.02 -20.59
CA ASP A 652 -25.32 -17.60 -21.26
C ASP A 652 -26.10 -16.53 -20.47
N TYR A 653 -25.45 -15.97 -19.42
CA TYR A 653 -26.04 -14.99 -18.49
C TYR A 653 -27.28 -15.51 -17.75
N ASN A 654 -27.38 -16.81 -17.53
CA ASN A 654 -28.38 -17.38 -16.64
C ASN A 654 -27.87 -17.36 -15.19
N VAL A 655 -28.73 -17.01 -14.27
CA VAL A 655 -28.42 -16.95 -12.83
C VAL A 655 -29.14 -18.09 -12.11
N GLY A 656 -28.41 -18.80 -11.28
CA GLY A 656 -28.92 -19.85 -10.41
C GLY A 656 -28.76 -19.48 -8.94
N ILE A 657 -29.77 -19.71 -8.14
CA ILE A 657 -29.73 -19.62 -6.68
C ILE A 657 -29.99 -21.00 -6.12
N GLY A 658 -29.03 -21.56 -5.38
CA GLY A 658 -29.11 -22.93 -4.86
C GLY A 658 -28.99 -24.02 -5.93
N ILE A 659 -28.72 -23.70 -7.17
CA ILE A 659 -28.60 -24.63 -8.30
C ILE A 659 -27.25 -24.43 -9.01
N THR A 660 -26.63 -25.53 -9.45
CA THR A 660 -25.27 -25.48 -10.02
C THR A 660 -25.19 -25.24 -11.52
N ASN A 661 -26.28 -25.50 -12.26
CA ASN A 661 -26.30 -25.33 -13.72
C ASN A 661 -27.64 -24.69 -14.15
N PRO A 662 -27.74 -23.36 -14.15
CA PRO A 662 -28.97 -22.66 -14.53
C PRO A 662 -29.22 -22.78 -16.03
N SER A 663 -30.41 -23.26 -16.40
CA SER A 663 -30.86 -23.44 -17.80
C SER A 663 -31.78 -22.31 -18.29
N SER A 664 -32.19 -21.41 -17.43
CA SER A 664 -33.02 -20.23 -17.72
C SER A 664 -32.46 -18.98 -17.08
N ARG A 665 -32.91 -17.79 -17.52
CA ARG A 665 -32.39 -16.48 -17.01
C ARG A 665 -32.36 -16.38 -15.48
N LEU A 666 -33.29 -17.00 -14.81
CA LEU A 666 -33.26 -17.21 -13.36
C LEU A 666 -33.70 -18.64 -13.06
N SER A 667 -32.88 -19.38 -12.36
CA SER A 667 -33.17 -20.72 -11.85
C SER A 667 -32.98 -20.74 -10.34
N VAL A 668 -33.96 -21.17 -9.58
CA VAL A 668 -33.91 -21.28 -8.13
C VAL A 668 -34.18 -22.73 -7.76
N ALA A 669 -33.38 -23.30 -6.83
CA ALA A 669 -33.55 -24.67 -6.32
C ALA A 669 -34.74 -24.78 -5.39
#